data_2c82589e229d2893a6f97738d3f74b33
#
_entry.id   2c82589e229d2893a6f97738d3f74b33
#
_cell.length_a   1.000
_cell.length_b   1.000
_cell.length_c   1.000
_cell.angle_alpha   90.00
_cell.angle_beta   90.00
_cell.angle_gamma   90.00
#
_symmetry.space_group_name_H-M   'P 1'
#
loop_
_entity.id
_entity.type
_entity.pdbx_description
1 polymer ?
#
loop_
_entity_poly.entity_id
_entity_poly.type
_entity_poly.pdbx_seq_one_letter_code
_entity_poly.pdbx_strand_id
1 'polypeptide(L)'
;MMKVGRRIGLFLAAALILSGCSNSAAEIGSSAAQTEAETSQAETERAGETAVTSLPQIDATKWKYNSDDKVYWQTGISYCADPADEEYETLGIFVPAAYMNAKDNGDGTFTCTINSQAAVKGYTADSAPIVIPVNTPGYSAMEAPTDYVTDSVSYTSAGFIYVAAGCRGRDAGAPAGVTDLKAAIRYIRYNDGVIPGDVDRVFSFGMSGGGAQSALLGATGDSEEYEPYLTAIGAVSGVSDAVTGSMCWCPITELDYADEAYEWNLGSTRTDLTEQEQTLSNGMAEAFAQYINDLGLKDSSGNVLTLTESEEGIYQSGTYYEYLKGVVETSLNNFLEDTTFPYTVETKKGPRGGGERPDGQKPDGAPQGENSGQKPDGAPQDGNGMPDDMQKDGQKDGRLDGKQAQGTSDENKAGDDTTKIRTEKNRKASEEKAPADKNADGDAASDKGNGAPDFYAMDGVDRNLSTGGVTLSGTYETAQDYIDALNADGTWVNYDSATNTATITSIADFTNACKRASKGIGAFDALDESQAENTLFGYGDGTTSHFDAILADLLKDDETYGAAFIEAMEKTDSQGNTVTERGNMYNPLYYLSSYYDGYQKSTVADYWRIRTGIAQSDTSLTTEVNLALALKNYGADVDFATIWGEGHTMAESTGDSVTNFIEWVNKCLK
;
A
#
# COMPACT_ATOMS: atom_id res chain seq x y z
N MET A 1 48.05 30.39 -17.98
CA MET A 1 48.17 30.73 -19.39
C MET A 1 47.45 29.66 -20.15
N MET A 2 46.28 29.84 -20.68
CA MET A 2 45.83 30.59 -21.83
C MET A 2 44.30 30.78 -21.74
N LYS A 3 43.87 32.02 -21.95
CA LYS A 3 42.47 32.43 -22.19
C LYS A 3 42.14 32.26 -23.65
N VAL A 4 40.87 31.94 -23.97
CA VAL A 4 40.06 32.35 -25.16
C VAL A 4 38.70 31.73 -24.97
N GLY A 5 37.47 32.32 -25.08
CA GLY A 5 37.08 33.65 -25.48
C GLY A 5 35.59 33.54 -25.85
N ARG A 6 34.76 34.40 -25.28
CA ARG A 6 33.31 34.63 -25.51
C ARG A 6 32.97 34.81 -27.00
N ARG A 7 31.76 34.41 -27.40
CA ARG A 7 30.98 35.17 -28.40
C ARG A 7 29.50 35.24 -28.03
N ILE A 8 29.09 36.47 -27.77
CA ILE A 8 27.74 37.00 -27.64
C ILE A 8 27.21 37.23 -29.06
N GLY A 9 25.99 36.87 -29.32
CA GLY A 9 25.25 37.25 -30.52
C GLY A 9 23.91 37.88 -30.16
N LEU A 10 23.91 39.21 -30.11
CA LEU A 10 22.73 40.07 -29.99
C LEU A 10 22.07 40.24 -31.36
N PHE A 11 20.77 40.10 -31.49
CA PHE A 11 20.00 40.73 -32.56
C PHE A 11 18.82 41.50 -32.02
N LEU A 12 18.90 42.81 -32.29
CA LEU A 12 17.92 43.86 -32.06
C LEU A 12 17.20 44.14 -33.42
N ALA A 13 15.90 44.34 -33.41
CA ALA A 13 15.15 45.24 -34.31
C ALA A 13 13.70 45.19 -33.92
N ALA A 14 13.13 46.13 -33.40
CA ALA A 14 12.74 47.51 -33.76
C ALA A 14 11.23 47.61 -34.01
N ALA A 15 10.64 48.51 -33.25
CA ALA A 15 9.25 48.85 -33.08
C ALA A 15 8.56 49.44 -34.35
N LEU A 16 7.22 49.32 -34.35
CA LEU A 16 6.39 50.41 -34.89
C LEU A 16 5.05 50.50 -34.10
N ILE A 17 4.82 51.67 -33.60
CA ILE A 17 3.66 52.16 -32.84
C ILE A 17 2.52 52.48 -33.81
N LEU A 18 1.30 52.12 -33.49
CA LEU A 18 0.13 52.98 -33.82
C LEU A 18 -1.04 52.74 -32.85
N SER A 19 -1.48 53.82 -32.31
CA SER A 19 -2.53 54.05 -31.37
C SER A 19 -3.96 53.65 -31.83
N GLY A 20 -4.79 53.29 -30.88
CA GLY A 20 -6.24 53.22 -31.03
C GLY A 20 -6.92 52.85 -29.73
N CYS A 21 -7.40 53.85 -28.98
CA CYS A 21 -8.28 53.66 -27.85
C CYS A 21 -9.65 53.15 -28.32
N SER A 22 -10.18 52.13 -27.63
CA SER A 22 -11.60 52.11 -27.23
C SER A 22 -11.90 50.86 -26.39
N ASN A 23 -12.49 51.07 -25.26
CA ASN A 23 -13.33 50.24 -24.39
C ASN A 23 -13.63 48.82 -24.86
N SER A 24 -13.38 47.85 -23.98
CA SER A 24 -14.45 46.96 -23.48
C SER A 24 -13.92 46.09 -22.34
N ALA A 25 -14.60 46.18 -21.23
CA ALA A 25 -14.67 45.11 -20.25
C ALA A 25 -15.47 43.96 -20.86
N ALA A 26 -14.83 42.81 -21.08
CA ALA A 26 -15.41 41.46 -21.23
C ALA A 26 -14.38 40.52 -21.84
N GLU A 27 -13.64 39.81 -21.03
CA GLU A 27 -13.01 38.51 -21.37
C GLU A 27 -12.39 37.92 -20.09
N ILE A 28 -13.25 37.49 -19.17
CA ILE A 28 -12.96 36.52 -18.12
C ILE A 28 -14.07 35.44 -18.13
N GLY A 29 -14.61 35.11 -19.28
CA GLY A 29 -15.71 34.16 -19.41
C GLY A 29 -15.50 33.05 -20.43
N SER A 30 -14.33 32.98 -21.09
CA SER A 30 -14.18 32.04 -22.21
C SER A 30 -13.30 30.83 -21.88
N SER A 31 -12.46 30.89 -20.85
CA SER A 31 -11.60 29.75 -20.51
C SER A 31 -12.34 28.67 -19.70
N ALA A 32 -13.20 29.08 -18.76
CA ALA A 32 -14.01 28.11 -18.00
C ALA A 32 -15.08 27.44 -18.86
N ALA A 33 -15.69 28.17 -19.81
CA ALA A 33 -16.71 27.60 -20.69
C ALA A 33 -16.14 26.64 -21.76
N GLN A 34 -14.86 26.78 -22.14
CA GLN A 34 -14.21 25.82 -23.03
C GLN A 34 -13.80 24.55 -22.29
N THR A 35 -13.35 24.66 -21.04
CA THR A 35 -13.00 23.48 -20.21
C THR A 35 -14.25 22.67 -19.87
N GLU A 36 -15.36 23.33 -19.49
CA GLU A 36 -16.65 22.66 -19.24
C GLU A 36 -17.24 22.03 -20.51
N ALA A 37 -17.02 22.65 -21.70
CA ALA A 37 -17.48 22.09 -22.96
C ALA A 37 -16.64 20.89 -23.43
N GLU A 38 -15.34 20.90 -23.17
CA GLU A 38 -14.44 19.76 -23.50
C GLU A 38 -14.64 18.61 -22.51
N THR A 39 -14.82 18.87 -21.22
CA THR A 39 -15.17 17.86 -20.21
C THR A 39 -16.56 17.26 -20.49
N SER A 40 -17.55 18.08 -20.82
CA SER A 40 -18.89 17.62 -21.18
C SER A 40 -18.93 16.86 -22.53
N GLN A 41 -18.03 17.16 -23.48
CA GLN A 41 -17.90 16.37 -24.71
C GLN A 41 -17.19 15.05 -24.46
N ALA A 42 -16.17 15.00 -23.61
CA ALA A 42 -15.50 13.76 -23.21
C ALA A 42 -16.42 12.83 -22.41
N GLU A 43 -17.22 13.37 -21.50
CA GLU A 43 -18.26 12.61 -20.80
C GLU A 43 -19.38 12.13 -21.73
N THR A 44 -19.75 12.92 -22.75
CA THR A 44 -20.79 12.54 -23.72
C THR A 44 -20.25 11.54 -24.75
N GLU A 45 -18.97 11.54 -25.06
CA GLU A 45 -18.34 10.54 -25.94
C GLU A 45 -18.16 9.20 -25.21
N ARG A 46 -17.81 9.21 -23.91
CA ARG A 46 -17.73 7.99 -23.07
C ARG A 46 -19.09 7.33 -22.82
N ALA A 47 -20.18 8.08 -22.76
CA ALA A 47 -21.55 7.58 -22.59
C ALA A 47 -22.12 6.83 -23.80
N GLY A 48 -21.34 6.60 -24.86
CA GLY A 48 -21.75 5.94 -26.10
C GLY A 48 -21.08 4.60 -26.38
N GLU A 49 -20.06 4.21 -25.65
CA GLU A 49 -19.44 2.90 -25.78
C GLU A 49 -20.25 1.83 -25.06
N THR A 50 -20.68 0.82 -25.81
CA THR A 50 -21.41 -0.31 -25.23
C THR A 50 -20.39 -1.27 -24.62
N ALA A 51 -20.56 -1.61 -23.35
CA ALA A 51 -19.76 -2.63 -22.68
C ALA A 51 -19.65 -3.90 -23.53
N VAL A 52 -18.43 -4.40 -23.74
CA VAL A 52 -18.17 -5.61 -24.52
C VAL A 52 -17.58 -6.67 -23.60
N THR A 53 -18.28 -7.78 -23.48
CA THR A 53 -17.83 -8.91 -22.69
C THR A 53 -18.61 -10.18 -23.09
N SER A 54 -18.01 -11.35 -22.80
CA SER A 54 -18.70 -12.65 -22.83
C SER A 54 -19.24 -13.04 -21.45
N LEU A 55 -18.97 -12.25 -20.41
CA LEU A 55 -19.43 -12.53 -19.05
C LEU A 55 -20.94 -12.36 -18.94
N PRO A 56 -21.62 -13.25 -18.20
CA PRO A 56 -23.01 -13.03 -17.84
C PRO A 56 -23.10 -11.90 -16.80
N GLN A 57 -24.22 -11.18 -16.81
CA GLN A 57 -24.56 -10.30 -15.70
C GLN A 57 -24.87 -11.09 -14.42
N ILE A 58 -24.83 -10.42 -13.29
CA ILE A 58 -25.16 -11.00 -11.97
C ILE A 58 -26.55 -11.62 -12.01
N ASP A 59 -26.65 -12.88 -11.59
CA ASP A 59 -27.89 -13.66 -11.69
C ASP A 59 -28.89 -13.23 -10.62
N ALA A 60 -29.96 -12.56 -11.03
CA ALA A 60 -31.00 -12.07 -10.15
C ALA A 60 -31.72 -13.18 -9.34
N THR A 61 -31.51 -14.45 -9.67
CA THR A 61 -32.18 -15.60 -9.01
C THR A 61 -31.36 -16.27 -7.93
N LYS A 62 -30.10 -15.86 -7.73
CA LYS A 62 -29.12 -16.51 -6.83
C LYS A 62 -28.82 -15.76 -5.55
N TRP A 63 -29.60 -14.75 -5.21
CA TRP A 63 -29.40 -14.01 -3.98
C TRP A 63 -29.67 -14.87 -2.75
N LYS A 64 -28.80 -14.80 -1.75
CA LYS A 64 -29.02 -15.35 -0.41
C LYS A 64 -29.39 -14.20 0.53
N TYR A 65 -29.94 -14.53 1.71
CA TYR A 65 -30.45 -13.54 2.66
C TYR A 65 -30.02 -13.86 4.08
N ASN A 66 -29.37 -12.87 4.73
CA ASN A 66 -29.15 -12.89 6.16
C ASN A 66 -30.26 -12.08 6.86
N SER A 67 -31.10 -12.77 7.66
CA SER A 67 -32.24 -12.15 8.33
C SER A 67 -31.88 -11.27 9.51
N ASP A 68 -30.76 -11.55 10.17
CA ASP A 68 -30.32 -10.84 11.37
C ASP A 68 -29.77 -9.46 11.00
N ASP A 69 -28.93 -9.42 9.96
CA ASP A 69 -28.29 -8.21 9.45
C ASP A 69 -29.09 -7.50 8.35
N LYS A 70 -30.13 -8.18 7.80
CA LYS A 70 -30.98 -7.68 6.72
C LYS A 70 -30.19 -7.34 5.45
N VAL A 71 -29.36 -8.30 5.02
CA VAL A 71 -28.49 -8.17 3.86
C VAL A 71 -28.80 -9.27 2.86
N TYR A 72 -29.01 -8.91 1.58
CA TYR A 72 -28.94 -9.84 0.46
C TYR A 72 -27.51 -9.90 -0.05
N TRP A 73 -27.05 -11.11 -0.43
CA TRP A 73 -25.68 -11.30 -0.87
C TRP A 73 -25.52 -12.41 -1.91
N GLN A 74 -24.49 -12.31 -2.73
CA GLN A 74 -23.98 -13.36 -3.61
C GLN A 74 -22.46 -13.38 -3.56
N THR A 75 -21.85 -14.55 -3.72
CA THR A 75 -20.39 -14.77 -3.79
C THR A 75 -20.02 -15.69 -4.93
N GLY A 76 -18.74 -15.80 -5.25
CA GLY A 76 -18.24 -16.64 -6.34
C GLY A 76 -18.64 -16.12 -7.72
N ILE A 77 -18.75 -14.80 -7.87
CA ILE A 77 -19.08 -14.14 -9.13
C ILE A 77 -17.78 -13.81 -9.85
N SER A 78 -17.51 -14.48 -10.98
CA SER A 78 -16.35 -14.17 -11.81
C SER A 78 -16.52 -12.81 -12.49
N TYR A 79 -15.51 -11.96 -12.39
CA TYR A 79 -15.48 -10.65 -13.03
C TYR A 79 -14.53 -10.60 -14.26
N CYS A 80 -13.87 -11.71 -14.57
CA CYS A 80 -13.01 -11.93 -15.73
C CYS A 80 -13.54 -13.10 -16.57
N ALA A 81 -13.45 -12.97 -17.91
CA ALA A 81 -13.87 -14.05 -18.82
C ALA A 81 -12.79 -15.13 -18.98
N ASP A 82 -11.52 -14.74 -18.85
CA ASP A 82 -10.35 -15.60 -18.98
C ASP A 82 -9.46 -15.40 -17.74
N PRO A 83 -9.91 -15.76 -16.52
CA PRO A 83 -9.17 -15.50 -15.30
C PRO A 83 -7.79 -16.16 -15.36
N ALA A 84 -6.76 -15.42 -14.94
CA ALA A 84 -5.43 -15.95 -14.79
C ALA A 84 -5.33 -16.88 -13.57
N ASP A 85 -6.13 -16.62 -12.54
CA ASP A 85 -6.28 -17.46 -11.35
C ASP A 85 -7.73 -17.43 -10.85
N GLU A 86 -8.46 -18.55 -11.06
CA GLU A 86 -9.86 -18.69 -10.68
C GLU A 86 -10.11 -18.61 -9.15
N GLU A 87 -9.08 -18.80 -8.32
CA GLU A 87 -9.18 -18.72 -6.86
C GLU A 87 -9.36 -17.28 -6.40
N TYR A 88 -8.70 -16.31 -7.07
CA TYR A 88 -8.70 -14.91 -6.68
C TYR A 88 -9.63 -14.04 -7.51
N GLU A 89 -9.81 -14.32 -8.80
CA GLU A 89 -10.52 -13.42 -9.73
C GLU A 89 -12.04 -13.61 -9.69
N THR A 90 -12.60 -13.57 -8.46
CA THR A 90 -14.05 -13.57 -8.19
C THR A 90 -14.41 -12.45 -7.21
N LEU A 91 -15.70 -12.18 -7.05
CA LEU A 91 -16.20 -11.22 -6.06
C LEU A 91 -17.42 -11.70 -5.29
N GLY A 92 -17.64 -11.08 -4.13
CA GLY A 92 -18.87 -11.10 -3.38
C GLY A 92 -19.52 -9.73 -3.34
N ILE A 93 -20.85 -9.68 -3.39
CA ILE A 93 -21.64 -8.45 -3.29
C ILE A 93 -22.66 -8.55 -2.17
N PHE A 94 -22.78 -7.50 -1.36
CA PHE A 94 -23.62 -7.43 -0.17
C PHE A 94 -24.45 -6.15 -0.24
N VAL A 95 -25.77 -6.29 -0.13
CA VAL A 95 -26.74 -5.24 -0.42
C VAL A 95 -27.73 -5.09 0.73
N PRO A 96 -28.03 -3.85 1.21
CA PRO A 96 -29.11 -3.64 2.16
C PRO A 96 -30.43 -4.22 1.66
N ALA A 97 -31.09 -5.04 2.47
CA ALA A 97 -32.30 -5.74 2.04
C ALA A 97 -33.43 -4.80 1.59
N ALA A 98 -33.45 -3.57 2.10
CA ALA A 98 -34.43 -2.57 1.70
C ALA A 98 -34.39 -2.24 0.20
N TYR A 99 -33.21 -2.36 -0.43
CA TYR A 99 -33.04 -2.07 -1.86
C TYR A 99 -33.50 -3.18 -2.80
N MET A 100 -34.02 -4.28 -2.24
CA MET A 100 -34.44 -5.44 -3.01
C MET A 100 -35.94 -5.76 -2.80
N ASN A 101 -36.63 -6.06 -3.88
CA ASN A 101 -37.93 -6.77 -3.87
C ASN A 101 -37.61 -8.24 -4.12
N ALA A 102 -37.76 -9.07 -3.11
CA ALA A 102 -37.34 -10.47 -3.15
C ALA A 102 -38.54 -11.44 -3.18
N LYS A 103 -38.37 -12.52 -3.93
CA LYS A 103 -39.25 -13.68 -3.96
C LYS A 103 -38.44 -14.91 -3.59
N ASP A 104 -38.86 -15.62 -2.56
CA ASP A 104 -38.28 -16.90 -2.13
C ASP A 104 -38.43 -17.97 -3.23
N ASN A 105 -37.34 -18.62 -3.61
CA ASN A 105 -37.31 -19.70 -4.60
C ASN A 105 -37.57 -21.07 -3.96
N GLY A 106 -37.54 -21.16 -2.60
CA GLY A 106 -37.78 -22.39 -1.85
C GLY A 106 -36.58 -23.32 -1.71
N ASP A 107 -35.40 -22.91 -2.13
CA ASP A 107 -34.13 -23.64 -2.06
C ASP A 107 -33.04 -22.91 -1.25
N GLY A 108 -33.43 -21.85 -0.52
CA GLY A 108 -32.54 -21.01 0.24
C GLY A 108 -31.99 -19.81 -0.56
N THR A 109 -32.40 -19.67 -1.82
CA THR A 109 -32.11 -18.51 -2.66
C THR A 109 -33.37 -17.67 -2.90
N PHE A 110 -33.15 -16.45 -3.39
CA PHE A 110 -34.18 -15.47 -3.69
C PHE A 110 -34.00 -14.92 -5.10
N THR A 111 -35.10 -14.74 -5.81
CA THR A 111 -35.14 -13.90 -7.02
C THR A 111 -35.41 -12.48 -6.59
N CYS A 112 -34.45 -11.60 -6.85
CA CYS A 112 -34.49 -10.19 -6.45
C CYS A 112 -34.58 -9.25 -7.65
N THR A 113 -35.31 -8.14 -7.47
CA THR A 113 -35.31 -6.98 -8.37
C THR A 113 -35.09 -5.72 -7.54
N ILE A 114 -34.54 -4.68 -8.15
CA ILE A 114 -34.21 -3.41 -7.46
C ILE A 114 -35.51 -2.75 -6.95
N ASN A 115 -35.47 -2.26 -5.72
CA ASN A 115 -36.50 -1.45 -5.09
C ASN A 115 -36.06 0.01 -5.00
N SER A 116 -36.27 0.79 -6.04
CA SER A 116 -35.92 2.21 -6.12
C SER A 116 -36.72 3.11 -5.19
N GLN A 117 -37.76 2.60 -4.50
CA GLN A 117 -38.61 3.40 -3.59
C GLN A 117 -38.11 3.40 -2.15
N ALA A 118 -37.24 2.48 -1.78
CA ALA A 118 -36.69 2.40 -0.43
C ALA A 118 -35.46 3.27 -0.27
N ALA A 119 -35.24 3.73 0.98
CA ALA A 119 -34.05 4.45 1.34
C ALA A 119 -33.49 3.93 2.66
N VAL A 120 -32.13 3.88 2.77
CA VAL A 120 -31.39 3.55 3.98
C VAL A 120 -30.43 4.73 4.27
N LYS A 121 -30.55 5.32 5.44
CA LYS A 121 -29.69 6.45 5.86
C LYS A 121 -29.62 7.63 4.86
N GLY A 122 -30.63 7.79 4.01
CA GLY A 122 -30.73 8.86 3.01
C GLY A 122 -30.36 8.45 1.59
N TYR A 123 -29.79 7.28 1.39
CA TYR A 123 -29.50 6.72 0.07
C TYR A 123 -30.64 5.83 -0.43
N THR A 124 -30.95 5.94 -1.70
CA THR A 124 -31.83 5.02 -2.42
C THR A 124 -31.03 3.93 -3.11
N ALA A 125 -31.69 2.92 -3.66
CA ALA A 125 -31.03 1.90 -4.47
C ALA A 125 -30.23 2.49 -5.67
N ASP A 126 -30.67 3.63 -6.20
CA ASP A 126 -30.07 4.26 -7.38
C ASP A 126 -28.99 5.31 -7.00
N SER A 127 -28.80 5.61 -5.70
CA SER A 127 -27.85 6.64 -5.24
C SER A 127 -26.87 6.14 -4.18
N ALA A 128 -26.96 4.88 -3.79
CA ALA A 128 -26.11 4.28 -2.77
C ALA A 128 -24.67 4.14 -3.28
N PRO A 129 -23.66 4.63 -2.54
CA PRO A 129 -22.27 4.43 -2.92
C PRO A 129 -21.89 2.95 -2.82
N ILE A 130 -20.93 2.56 -3.65
CA ILE A 130 -20.31 1.24 -3.66
C ILE A 130 -18.94 1.35 -3.00
N VAL A 131 -18.65 0.48 -2.05
CA VAL A 131 -17.36 0.48 -1.34
C VAL A 131 -16.62 -0.82 -1.58
N ILE A 132 -15.31 -0.72 -1.83
CA ILE A 132 -14.43 -1.84 -2.18
C ILE A 132 -13.24 -1.85 -1.21
N PRO A 133 -13.20 -2.80 -0.26
CA PRO A 133 -12.02 -3.00 0.58
C PRO A 133 -10.87 -3.60 -0.23
N VAL A 134 -9.65 -3.16 0.05
CA VAL A 134 -8.41 -3.70 -0.50
C VAL A 134 -7.55 -4.18 0.66
N ASN A 135 -7.63 -5.47 0.98
CA ASN A 135 -6.92 -6.08 2.09
C ASN A 135 -5.77 -6.97 1.59
N THR A 136 -4.68 -6.35 1.20
CA THR A 136 -3.50 -6.98 0.59
C THR A 136 -2.22 -6.62 1.35
N PRO A 137 -2.07 -7.04 2.62
CA PRO A 137 -0.89 -6.72 3.42
C PRO A 137 0.38 -7.23 2.70
N GLY A 138 1.41 -6.36 2.59
CA GLY A 138 2.63 -6.67 1.81
C GLY A 138 2.33 -7.10 0.37
N TYR A 139 1.26 -6.56 -0.23
CA TYR A 139 0.78 -6.91 -1.58
C TYR A 139 0.43 -8.39 -1.78
N SER A 140 0.08 -9.11 -0.71
CA SER A 140 -0.38 -10.49 -0.82
C SER A 140 -1.67 -10.60 -1.64
N ALA A 141 -1.95 -11.79 -2.17
CA ALA A 141 -3.24 -12.05 -2.78
C ALA A 141 -4.38 -11.93 -1.76
N MET A 142 -5.54 -11.54 -2.24
CA MET A 142 -6.77 -11.43 -1.46
C MET A 142 -7.83 -12.36 -2.05
N GLU A 143 -8.27 -13.36 -1.29
CA GLU A 143 -9.37 -14.22 -1.67
C GLU A 143 -10.71 -13.48 -1.58
N ALA A 144 -11.58 -13.68 -2.55
CA ALA A 144 -12.96 -13.24 -2.42
C ALA A 144 -13.72 -14.12 -1.39
N PRO A 145 -14.70 -13.58 -0.67
CA PRO A 145 -15.50 -14.37 0.27
C PRO A 145 -16.31 -15.43 -0.47
N THR A 146 -16.33 -16.65 0.08
CA THR A 146 -17.13 -17.77 -0.42
C THR A 146 -18.47 -17.90 0.29
N ASP A 147 -18.66 -17.18 1.41
CA ASP A 147 -19.89 -17.14 2.21
C ASP A 147 -20.15 -15.71 2.70
N TYR A 148 -21.19 -15.55 3.55
CA TYR A 148 -21.54 -14.29 4.17
C TYR A 148 -20.41 -13.75 5.05
N VAL A 149 -20.11 -12.45 4.92
CA VAL A 149 -19.12 -11.76 5.76
C VAL A 149 -19.79 -10.68 6.60
N THR A 150 -19.50 -10.68 7.90
CA THR A 150 -20.03 -9.71 8.87
C THR A 150 -19.46 -8.31 8.70
N ASP A 151 -18.29 -8.17 8.10
CA ASP A 151 -17.64 -6.89 7.82
C ASP A 151 -18.50 -5.98 6.93
N SER A 152 -19.32 -6.58 6.06
CA SER A 152 -20.29 -5.86 5.22
C SER A 152 -21.35 -5.09 6.03
N VAL A 153 -21.60 -5.48 7.30
CA VAL A 153 -22.77 -5.02 8.07
C VAL A 153 -22.71 -3.54 8.38
N SER A 154 -21.55 -3.01 8.76
CA SER A 154 -21.40 -1.58 9.06
C SER A 154 -21.71 -0.72 7.85
N TYR A 155 -21.23 -1.12 6.67
CA TYR A 155 -21.43 -0.40 5.40
C TYR A 155 -22.88 -0.53 4.90
N THR A 156 -23.43 -1.73 4.89
CA THR A 156 -24.82 -1.97 4.46
C THR A 156 -25.83 -1.31 5.40
N SER A 157 -25.54 -1.24 6.70
CA SER A 157 -26.34 -0.50 7.68
C SER A 157 -26.28 1.02 7.46
N ALA A 158 -25.17 1.53 6.88
CA ALA A 158 -25.04 2.92 6.45
C ALA A 158 -25.75 3.20 5.11
N GLY A 159 -26.23 2.17 4.43
CA GLY A 159 -26.92 2.27 3.15
C GLY A 159 -26.00 2.10 1.94
N PHE A 160 -24.79 1.64 2.14
CA PHE A 160 -23.80 1.42 1.07
C PHE A 160 -23.91 0.00 0.50
N ILE A 161 -23.42 -0.19 -0.72
CA ILE A 161 -23.20 -1.50 -1.30
C ILE A 161 -21.76 -1.90 -1.02
N TYR A 162 -21.56 -3.10 -0.45
CA TYR A 162 -20.22 -3.61 -0.15
C TYR A 162 -19.85 -4.67 -1.17
N VAL A 163 -18.72 -4.46 -1.86
CA VAL A 163 -18.19 -5.38 -2.88
C VAL A 163 -16.82 -5.84 -2.44
N ALA A 164 -16.71 -7.11 -2.07
CA ALA A 164 -15.44 -7.75 -1.72
C ALA A 164 -14.92 -8.51 -2.95
N ALA A 165 -14.02 -7.90 -3.68
CA ALA A 165 -13.35 -8.50 -4.83
C ALA A 165 -12.06 -9.18 -4.37
N GLY A 166 -11.83 -10.42 -4.78
CA GLY A 166 -10.52 -11.02 -4.68
C GLY A 166 -9.57 -10.42 -5.72
N CYS A 167 -8.27 -10.57 -5.52
CA CYS A 167 -7.25 -10.19 -6.50
C CYS A 167 -5.97 -10.99 -6.28
N ARG A 168 -5.22 -11.19 -7.36
CA ARG A 168 -3.88 -11.79 -7.31
C ARG A 168 -2.92 -10.88 -6.52
N GLY A 169 -1.94 -11.48 -5.90
CA GLY A 169 -0.93 -10.77 -5.11
C GLY A 169 0.40 -10.59 -5.82
N ARG A 170 1.40 -10.20 -5.02
CA ARG A 170 2.79 -9.99 -5.46
C ARG A 170 3.38 -11.18 -6.20
N ASP A 171 2.98 -12.42 -5.87
CA ASP A 171 3.48 -13.63 -6.53
C ASP A 171 3.09 -13.70 -8.03
N ALA A 172 2.06 -12.96 -8.44
CA ALA A 172 1.67 -12.80 -9.84
C ALA A 172 2.41 -11.67 -10.57
N GLY A 173 3.19 -10.89 -9.85
CA GLY A 173 3.94 -9.73 -10.37
C GLY A 173 3.07 -8.49 -10.62
N ALA A 174 3.63 -7.28 -10.39
CA ALA A 174 2.97 -6.05 -10.77
C ALA A 174 2.75 -6.00 -12.29
N PRO A 175 1.59 -5.49 -12.77
CA PRO A 175 0.53 -4.83 -12.05
C PRO A 175 -0.70 -5.72 -11.74
N ALA A 176 -0.56 -7.06 -11.62
CA ALA A 176 -1.65 -8.02 -11.60
C ALA A 176 -2.77 -7.70 -10.59
N GLY A 177 -2.43 -7.43 -9.32
CA GLY A 177 -3.44 -7.17 -8.28
C GLY A 177 -4.31 -5.94 -8.56
N VAL A 178 -3.71 -4.85 -9.03
CA VAL A 178 -4.44 -3.63 -9.41
C VAL A 178 -5.28 -3.89 -10.67
N THR A 179 -4.76 -4.65 -11.64
CA THR A 179 -5.50 -5.05 -12.84
C THR A 179 -6.79 -5.80 -12.48
N ASP A 180 -6.72 -6.74 -11.53
CA ASP A 180 -7.85 -7.52 -11.07
C ASP A 180 -8.92 -6.64 -10.42
N LEU A 181 -8.51 -5.73 -9.54
CA LEU A 181 -9.42 -4.78 -8.89
C LEU A 181 -10.09 -3.84 -9.90
N LYS A 182 -9.36 -3.38 -10.92
CA LYS A 182 -9.90 -2.58 -12.03
C LYS A 182 -10.92 -3.41 -12.84
N ALA A 183 -10.62 -4.67 -13.12
CA ALA A 183 -11.56 -5.57 -13.80
C ALA A 183 -12.85 -5.79 -12.99
N ALA A 184 -12.75 -5.92 -11.66
CA ALA A 184 -13.91 -6.01 -10.77
C ALA A 184 -14.77 -4.73 -10.83
N ILE A 185 -14.16 -3.53 -10.85
CA ILE A 185 -14.89 -2.25 -10.98
C ILE A 185 -15.59 -2.19 -12.33
N ARG A 186 -14.92 -2.57 -13.44
CA ARG A 186 -15.54 -2.63 -14.77
C ARG A 186 -16.72 -3.60 -14.80
N TYR A 187 -16.61 -4.75 -14.14
CA TYR A 187 -17.70 -5.71 -14.04
C TYR A 187 -18.89 -5.17 -13.24
N ILE A 188 -18.67 -4.45 -12.16
CA ILE A 188 -19.73 -3.77 -11.39
C ILE A 188 -20.46 -2.75 -12.27
N ARG A 189 -19.76 -1.94 -13.06
CA ARG A 189 -20.36 -1.00 -14.01
C ARG A 189 -21.13 -1.67 -15.14
N TYR A 190 -20.65 -2.82 -15.62
CA TYR A 190 -21.40 -3.65 -16.58
C TYR A 190 -22.74 -4.14 -16.03
N ASN A 191 -22.88 -4.23 -14.70
CA ASN A 191 -24.09 -4.64 -14.01
C ASN A 191 -24.95 -3.44 -13.56
N ASP A 192 -24.73 -2.25 -14.10
CA ASP A 192 -25.63 -1.12 -13.87
C ASP A 192 -27.09 -1.48 -14.18
N GLY A 193 -28.00 -1.07 -13.30
CA GLY A 193 -29.42 -1.42 -13.37
C GLY A 193 -29.79 -2.90 -13.10
N VAL A 194 -28.79 -3.76 -12.87
CA VAL A 194 -28.97 -5.18 -12.44
C VAL A 194 -28.80 -5.30 -10.93
N ILE A 195 -27.83 -4.55 -10.38
CA ILE A 195 -27.56 -4.44 -8.94
C ILE A 195 -28.02 -3.06 -8.42
N PRO A 196 -28.39 -2.91 -7.14
CA PRO A 196 -28.49 -1.61 -6.51
C PRO A 196 -27.12 -0.97 -6.37
N GLY A 197 -27.08 0.34 -6.32
CA GLY A 197 -25.90 1.17 -6.17
C GLY A 197 -25.73 2.11 -7.34
N ASP A 198 -25.10 3.25 -7.07
CA ASP A 198 -24.66 4.18 -8.08
C ASP A 198 -23.24 3.74 -8.52
N VAL A 199 -23.14 3.14 -9.68
CA VAL A 199 -21.88 2.57 -10.21
C VAL A 199 -20.84 3.65 -10.52
N ASP A 200 -21.23 4.93 -10.53
CA ASP A 200 -20.34 6.07 -10.67
C ASP A 200 -19.86 6.62 -9.32
N ARG A 201 -20.35 6.06 -8.18
CA ARG A 201 -19.96 6.42 -6.82
C ARG A 201 -19.20 5.29 -6.14
N VAL A 202 -18.03 4.96 -6.66
CA VAL A 202 -17.18 3.89 -6.15
C VAL A 202 -16.09 4.47 -5.27
N PHE A 203 -15.92 3.91 -4.07
CA PHE A 203 -14.88 4.29 -3.11
C PHE A 203 -14.06 3.05 -2.75
N SER A 204 -12.75 3.12 -2.92
CA SER A 204 -11.82 2.10 -2.46
C SER A 204 -11.19 2.51 -1.12
N PHE A 205 -10.78 1.52 -0.33
CA PHE A 205 -10.06 1.76 0.91
C PHE A 205 -9.15 0.60 1.26
N GLY A 206 -7.99 0.89 1.87
CA GLY A 206 -7.03 -0.12 2.24
C GLY A 206 -5.93 0.40 3.16
N MET A 207 -5.12 -0.52 3.69
CA MET A 207 -4.00 -0.22 4.56
C MET A 207 -2.72 -0.87 4.01
N SER A 208 -1.54 -0.23 4.21
CA SER A 208 -0.23 -0.78 3.84
C SER A 208 -0.16 -1.06 2.31
N GLY A 209 0.17 -2.27 1.89
CA GLY A 209 0.08 -2.69 0.48
C GLY A 209 -1.33 -2.51 -0.10
N GLY A 210 -2.38 -2.77 0.70
CA GLY A 210 -3.78 -2.49 0.31
C GLY A 210 -4.06 -0.99 0.20
N GLY A 211 -3.44 -0.17 1.06
CA GLY A 211 -3.48 1.29 0.96
C GLY A 211 -2.82 1.80 -0.32
N ALA A 212 -1.70 1.20 -0.71
CA ALA A 212 -1.03 1.48 -1.97
C ALA A 212 -1.90 1.14 -3.18
N GLN A 213 -2.52 -0.06 -3.18
CA GLN A 213 -3.40 -0.47 -4.26
C GLN A 213 -4.69 0.36 -4.31
N SER A 214 -5.23 0.79 -3.14
CA SER A 214 -6.32 1.77 -3.11
C SER A 214 -5.90 3.11 -3.71
N ALA A 215 -4.68 3.60 -3.40
CA ALA A 215 -4.14 4.82 -4.00
C ALA A 215 -3.96 4.67 -5.52
N LEU A 216 -3.53 3.50 -5.99
CA LEU A 216 -3.42 3.22 -7.42
C LEU A 216 -4.78 3.21 -8.10
N LEU A 217 -5.81 2.61 -7.52
CA LEU A 217 -7.17 2.69 -8.07
C LEU A 217 -7.64 4.14 -8.19
N GLY A 218 -7.30 4.98 -7.20
CA GLY A 218 -7.62 6.41 -7.22
C GLY A 218 -6.86 7.21 -8.27
N ALA A 219 -5.61 6.84 -8.57
CA ALA A 219 -4.74 7.61 -9.45
C ALA A 219 -4.74 7.14 -10.90
N THR A 220 -5.11 5.88 -11.17
CA THR A 220 -4.89 5.21 -12.47
C THR A 220 -6.18 4.91 -13.25
N GLY A 221 -7.31 5.52 -12.90
CA GLY A 221 -8.57 5.28 -13.58
C GLY A 221 -8.44 5.46 -15.10
N ASP A 222 -8.94 4.49 -15.85
CA ASP A 222 -8.92 4.47 -17.32
C ASP A 222 -7.53 4.63 -17.97
N SER A 223 -6.45 4.31 -17.24
CA SER A 223 -5.10 4.36 -17.81
C SER A 223 -4.91 3.31 -18.90
N GLU A 224 -4.47 3.76 -20.10
CA GLU A 224 -4.20 2.88 -21.25
C GLU A 224 -3.11 1.84 -20.97
N GLU A 225 -2.22 2.10 -20.02
CA GLU A 225 -1.11 1.20 -19.67
C GLU A 225 -1.61 -0.12 -19.08
N TYR A 226 -2.80 -0.13 -18.45
CA TYR A 226 -3.43 -1.35 -17.89
C TYR A 226 -4.22 -2.16 -18.93
N GLU A 227 -4.57 -1.60 -20.11
CA GLU A 227 -5.42 -2.27 -21.09
C GLU A 227 -4.87 -3.61 -21.61
N PRO A 228 -3.55 -3.78 -21.85
CA PRO A 228 -3.02 -5.10 -22.24
C PRO A 228 -3.27 -6.18 -21.20
N TYR A 229 -3.11 -5.84 -19.91
CA TYR A 229 -3.31 -6.76 -18.79
C TYR A 229 -4.79 -7.06 -18.56
N LEU A 230 -5.67 -6.04 -18.62
CA LEU A 230 -7.12 -6.18 -18.53
C LEU A 230 -7.67 -7.04 -19.66
N THR A 231 -7.15 -6.85 -20.87
CA THR A 231 -7.52 -7.67 -22.04
C THR A 231 -7.08 -9.13 -21.84
N ALA A 232 -5.89 -9.35 -21.29
CA ALA A 232 -5.35 -10.70 -21.09
C ALA A 232 -6.18 -11.57 -20.16
N ILE A 233 -6.88 -10.96 -19.17
CA ILE A 233 -7.78 -11.68 -18.26
C ILE A 233 -9.25 -11.64 -18.71
N GLY A 234 -9.54 -11.08 -19.88
CA GLY A 234 -10.91 -10.97 -20.40
C GLY A 234 -11.81 -10.05 -19.55
N ALA A 235 -11.27 -8.94 -19.04
CA ALA A 235 -12.05 -7.92 -18.34
C ALA A 235 -13.10 -7.28 -19.27
N VAL A 236 -14.17 -6.73 -18.69
CA VAL A 236 -15.16 -5.97 -19.47
C VAL A 236 -14.49 -4.75 -20.11
N SER A 237 -14.64 -4.59 -21.42
CA SER A 237 -14.14 -3.42 -22.14
C SER A 237 -15.26 -2.41 -22.46
N GLY A 238 -14.88 -1.17 -22.80
CA GLY A 238 -15.84 -0.09 -23.12
C GLY A 238 -16.56 0.46 -21.89
N VAL A 239 -16.04 0.24 -20.68
CA VAL A 239 -16.51 0.82 -19.42
C VAL A 239 -15.32 1.30 -18.60
N SER A 240 -15.53 2.37 -17.84
CA SER A 240 -14.50 2.96 -16.98
C SER A 240 -14.17 2.08 -15.76
N ASP A 241 -12.94 2.16 -15.26
CA ASP A 241 -12.53 1.62 -13.96
C ASP A 241 -12.14 2.72 -12.95
N ALA A 242 -12.37 3.99 -13.27
CA ALA A 242 -12.10 5.10 -12.37
C ALA A 242 -12.97 5.04 -11.12
N VAL A 243 -12.43 5.42 -9.97
CA VAL A 243 -13.16 5.51 -8.70
C VAL A 243 -13.41 6.97 -8.33
N THR A 244 -14.45 7.21 -7.51
CA THR A 244 -14.82 8.54 -7.04
C THR A 244 -13.92 9.01 -5.92
N GLY A 245 -13.49 8.09 -5.05
CA GLY A 245 -12.61 8.40 -3.95
C GLY A 245 -11.78 7.22 -3.47
N SER A 246 -10.64 7.53 -2.87
CA SER A 246 -9.70 6.57 -2.32
C SER A 246 -9.32 6.93 -0.89
N MET A 247 -9.45 5.96 0.01
CA MET A 247 -8.97 6.05 1.39
C MET A 247 -7.75 5.16 1.57
N CYS A 248 -6.68 5.73 2.12
CA CYS A 248 -5.40 5.06 2.29
C CYS A 248 -4.88 5.22 3.72
N TRP A 249 -4.71 4.10 4.44
CA TRP A 249 -3.98 4.08 5.71
C TRP A 249 -2.56 3.58 5.47
N CYS A 250 -1.55 4.34 5.88
CA CYS A 250 -0.14 4.01 5.74
C CYS A 250 0.21 3.41 4.35
N PRO A 251 -0.19 4.06 3.23
CA PRO A 251 0.02 3.51 1.90
C PRO A 251 1.52 3.40 1.59
N ILE A 252 1.96 2.24 1.10
CA ILE A 252 3.34 2.03 0.63
C ILE A 252 3.37 2.32 -0.87
N THR A 253 3.67 3.54 -1.23
CA THR A 253 3.70 4.05 -2.62
C THR A 253 5.05 4.63 -2.97
N GLU A 254 5.21 5.11 -4.23
CA GLU A 254 6.44 5.78 -4.67
C GLU A 254 7.66 4.86 -4.59
N LEU A 255 7.46 3.56 -4.99
CA LEU A 255 8.48 2.51 -4.84
C LEU A 255 9.73 2.75 -5.69
N ASP A 256 9.65 3.61 -6.71
CA ASP A 256 10.77 4.06 -7.54
C ASP A 256 11.77 4.97 -6.81
N TYR A 257 11.39 5.52 -5.65
CA TYR A 257 12.23 6.35 -4.77
C TYR A 257 12.05 6.01 -3.29
N ALA A 258 11.42 4.88 -2.96
CA ALA A 258 11.12 4.52 -1.58
C ALA A 258 12.39 4.20 -0.76
N ASP A 259 13.37 3.59 -1.39
CA ASP A 259 14.65 3.27 -0.78
C ASP A 259 15.44 4.54 -0.45
N GLU A 260 15.49 5.48 -1.36
CA GLU A 260 16.13 6.78 -1.20
C GLU A 260 15.45 7.62 -0.12
N ALA A 261 14.12 7.63 -0.12
CA ALA A 261 13.31 8.30 0.89
C ALA A 261 13.55 7.72 2.29
N TYR A 262 13.67 6.39 2.36
CA TYR A 262 13.94 5.67 3.60
C TYR A 262 15.31 6.04 4.18
N GLU A 263 16.37 6.04 3.35
CA GLU A 263 17.70 6.40 3.78
C GLU A 263 17.80 7.90 4.13
N TRP A 264 17.15 8.80 3.39
CA TRP A 264 17.12 10.22 3.73
C TRP A 264 16.47 10.50 5.10
N ASN A 265 15.36 9.80 5.41
CA ASN A 265 14.58 10.02 6.64
C ASN A 265 15.12 9.21 7.84
N LEU A 266 15.50 7.95 7.63
CA LEU A 266 15.82 6.99 8.69
C LEU A 266 17.27 6.53 8.71
N GLY A 267 18.04 6.75 7.63
CA GLY A 267 19.41 6.28 7.49
C GLY A 267 20.34 6.73 8.63
N SER A 268 20.13 7.95 9.16
CA SER A 268 20.91 8.48 10.29
C SER A 268 20.70 7.70 11.60
N THR A 269 19.66 6.88 11.71
CA THR A 269 19.40 6.04 12.89
C THR A 269 20.14 4.70 12.87
N ARG A 270 20.83 4.38 11.77
CA ARG A 270 21.64 3.16 11.65
C ARG A 270 22.97 3.34 12.39
N THR A 271 23.41 2.30 13.09
CA THR A 271 24.60 2.37 13.97
C THR A 271 25.75 1.47 13.52
N ASP A 272 25.49 0.45 12.73
CA ASP A 272 26.43 -0.65 12.46
C ASP A 272 26.70 -0.86 10.96
N LEU A 273 26.62 0.22 10.16
CA LEU A 273 26.92 0.16 8.72
C LEU A 273 28.43 0.00 8.47
N THR A 274 28.77 -0.79 7.48
CA THR A 274 30.12 -0.81 6.88
C THR A 274 30.36 0.50 6.12
N GLU A 275 31.61 0.80 5.76
CA GLU A 275 31.96 1.98 4.96
C GLU A 275 31.25 1.98 3.58
N GLN A 276 31.07 0.80 2.99
CA GLN A 276 30.37 0.63 1.73
C GLN A 276 28.86 0.91 1.89
N GLU A 277 28.22 0.31 2.88
CA GLU A 277 26.80 0.53 3.17
C GLU A 277 26.53 2.00 3.54
N GLN A 278 27.41 2.65 4.29
CA GLN A 278 27.28 4.08 4.59
C GLN A 278 27.38 4.94 3.33
N THR A 279 28.28 4.58 2.40
CA THR A 279 28.44 5.28 1.13
C THR A 279 27.16 5.13 0.28
N LEU A 280 26.58 3.93 0.26
CA LEU A 280 25.35 3.62 -0.46
C LEU A 280 24.16 4.39 0.15
N SER A 281 23.97 4.31 1.47
CA SER A 281 22.93 5.06 2.19
C SER A 281 23.02 6.57 1.94
N ASN A 282 24.23 7.13 1.95
CA ASN A 282 24.44 8.54 1.65
C ASN A 282 24.07 8.88 0.20
N GLY A 283 24.47 8.05 -0.77
CA GLY A 283 24.15 8.24 -2.19
C GLY A 283 22.66 8.21 -2.46
N MET A 284 21.95 7.30 -1.82
CA MET A 284 20.48 7.20 -1.89
C MET A 284 19.81 8.45 -1.27
N ALA A 285 20.25 8.90 -0.10
CA ALA A 285 19.73 10.12 0.52
C ALA A 285 19.99 11.39 -0.33
N GLU A 286 21.13 11.48 -1.02
CA GLU A 286 21.42 12.57 -1.98
C GLU A 286 20.49 12.48 -3.21
N ALA A 287 20.25 11.27 -3.73
CA ALA A 287 19.33 11.05 -4.85
C ALA A 287 17.89 11.43 -4.50
N PHE A 288 17.43 11.11 -3.28
CA PHE A 288 16.13 11.57 -2.80
C PHE A 288 16.02 13.09 -2.76
N ALA A 289 17.04 13.78 -2.28
CA ALA A 289 17.02 15.25 -2.23
C ALA A 289 16.94 15.87 -3.64
N GLN A 290 17.64 15.28 -4.61
CA GLN A 290 17.54 15.70 -6.01
C GLN A 290 16.14 15.43 -6.57
N TYR A 291 15.59 14.24 -6.31
CA TYR A 291 14.23 13.88 -6.72
C TYR A 291 13.19 14.88 -6.19
N ILE A 292 13.20 15.21 -4.90
CA ILE A 292 12.27 16.21 -4.32
C ILE A 292 12.39 17.57 -5.02
N ASN A 293 13.62 17.99 -5.35
CA ASN A 293 13.84 19.25 -6.04
C ASN A 293 13.31 19.25 -7.48
N ASP A 294 13.41 18.11 -8.17
CA ASP A 294 12.95 17.93 -9.55
C ASP A 294 11.44 17.68 -9.63
N LEU A 295 10.87 17.02 -8.63
CA LEU A 295 9.43 16.73 -8.51
C LEU A 295 8.57 18.01 -8.46
N GLY A 296 9.14 19.09 -7.90
CA GLY A 296 8.55 20.42 -7.96
C GLY A 296 7.25 20.58 -7.17
N LEU A 297 7.07 19.84 -6.09
CA LEU A 297 5.92 19.93 -5.20
C LEU A 297 5.76 21.33 -4.62
N LYS A 298 4.51 21.76 -4.41
CA LYS A 298 4.18 23.11 -3.94
C LYS A 298 3.38 23.06 -2.65
N ASP A 299 3.62 24.05 -1.80
CA ASP A 299 2.77 24.32 -0.63
C ASP A 299 1.41 24.92 -1.04
N SER A 300 0.53 25.14 -0.06
CA SER A 300 -0.78 25.74 -0.26
C SER A 300 -0.76 27.19 -0.79
N SER A 301 0.40 27.86 -0.74
CA SER A 301 0.63 29.20 -1.27
C SER A 301 1.18 29.19 -2.70
N GLY A 302 1.46 28.00 -3.25
CA GLY A 302 2.03 27.79 -4.58
C GLY A 302 3.56 27.94 -4.64
N ASN A 303 4.26 27.99 -3.50
CA ASN A 303 5.71 28.02 -3.46
C ASN A 303 6.27 26.62 -3.66
N VAL A 304 7.28 26.47 -4.51
CA VAL A 304 7.98 25.21 -4.71
C VAL A 304 8.75 24.84 -3.45
N LEU A 305 8.58 23.61 -3.03
CA LEU A 305 9.27 23.01 -1.89
C LEU A 305 10.58 22.39 -2.36
N THR A 306 11.69 22.69 -1.66
CA THR A 306 13.04 22.21 -2.03
C THR A 306 13.82 21.78 -0.80
N LEU A 307 14.71 20.81 -1.00
CA LEU A 307 15.78 20.46 -0.08
C LEU A 307 17.09 21.19 -0.46
N THR A 308 17.87 21.58 0.52
CA THR A 308 19.14 22.26 0.33
C THR A 308 20.23 21.60 1.18
N GLU A 309 21.49 21.73 0.73
CA GLU A 309 22.64 21.26 1.50
C GLU A 309 22.62 21.82 2.92
N SER A 310 23.05 21.03 3.89
CA SER A 310 23.10 21.38 5.30
C SER A 310 24.43 20.97 5.93
N GLU A 311 24.79 21.60 7.06
CA GLU A 311 25.97 21.18 7.86
C GLU A 311 25.61 19.93 8.72
N GLU A 312 24.33 19.67 8.94
CA GLU A 312 23.80 18.59 9.78
C GLU A 312 23.06 17.55 8.90
N GLY A 313 23.80 16.50 8.53
CA GLY A 313 23.23 15.42 7.71
C GLY A 313 23.09 15.78 6.23
N ILE A 314 22.49 14.88 5.45
CA ILE A 314 22.39 14.99 4.00
C ILE A 314 21.11 15.75 3.65
N TYR A 315 21.24 16.97 3.14
CA TYR A 315 20.14 17.83 2.70
C TYR A 315 19.03 18.02 3.77
N GLN A 316 19.44 18.16 5.05
CA GLN A 316 18.51 18.35 6.18
C GLN A 316 18.17 19.85 6.38
N SER A 317 17.85 20.56 5.29
CA SER A 317 17.39 21.94 5.29
C SER A 317 16.59 22.26 4.02
N GLY A 318 15.96 23.44 3.98
CA GLY A 318 15.17 23.91 2.85
C GLY A 318 13.68 23.95 3.13
N THR A 319 12.90 24.44 2.15
CA THR A 319 11.45 24.65 2.34
C THR A 319 10.66 23.36 2.45
N TYR A 320 11.10 22.27 1.81
CA TYR A 320 10.50 20.96 2.00
C TYR A 320 10.74 20.41 3.41
N TYR A 321 11.98 20.57 3.91
CA TYR A 321 12.34 20.17 5.27
C TYR A 321 11.47 20.90 6.33
N GLU A 322 11.31 22.22 6.19
CA GLU A 322 10.47 23.01 7.09
C GLU A 322 8.98 22.63 6.98
N TYR A 323 8.52 22.27 5.76
CA TYR A 323 7.17 21.76 5.57
C TYR A 323 6.95 20.42 6.31
N LEU A 324 7.88 19.48 6.16
CA LEU A 324 7.83 18.18 6.84
C LEU A 324 7.88 18.33 8.37
N LYS A 325 8.73 19.25 8.85
CA LYS A 325 8.79 19.63 10.26
C LYS A 325 7.43 20.13 10.76
N GLY A 326 6.78 21.00 10.00
CA GLY A 326 5.43 21.48 10.29
C GLY A 326 4.37 20.37 10.33
N VAL A 327 4.51 19.31 9.52
CA VAL A 327 3.64 18.13 9.57
C VAL A 327 3.80 17.39 10.90
N VAL A 328 5.03 17.19 11.37
CA VAL A 328 5.29 16.56 12.69
C VAL A 328 4.74 17.41 13.83
N GLU A 329 5.00 18.72 13.81
CA GLU A 329 4.49 19.67 14.80
C GLU A 329 2.96 19.70 14.83
N THR A 330 2.32 19.67 13.66
CA THR A 330 0.85 19.60 13.54
C THR A 330 0.31 18.33 14.17
N SER A 331 0.93 17.19 13.92
CA SER A 331 0.53 15.90 14.50
C SER A 331 0.56 15.93 16.05
N LEU A 332 1.65 16.45 16.62
CA LEU A 332 1.78 16.60 18.07
C LEU A 332 0.77 17.60 18.65
N ASN A 333 0.58 18.72 17.99
CA ASN A 333 -0.35 19.75 18.45
C ASN A 333 -1.81 19.28 18.41
N ASN A 334 -2.21 18.55 17.37
CA ASN A 334 -3.53 17.91 17.32
C ASN A 334 -3.73 16.94 18.48
N PHE A 335 -2.71 16.12 18.78
CA PHE A 335 -2.75 15.22 19.93
C PHE A 335 -2.92 15.99 21.25
N LEU A 336 -2.19 17.09 21.46
CA LEU A 336 -2.27 17.91 22.66
C LEU A 336 -3.62 18.63 22.79
N GLU A 337 -4.25 19.01 21.68
CA GLU A 337 -5.59 19.62 21.65
C GLU A 337 -6.69 18.60 21.97
N ASP A 338 -6.62 17.42 21.36
CA ASP A 338 -7.64 16.37 21.47
C ASP A 338 -7.55 15.58 22.78
N THR A 339 -6.39 15.61 23.47
CA THR A 339 -6.12 14.78 24.66
C THR A 339 -6.55 15.47 25.95
N THR A 340 -7.38 14.78 26.71
CA THR A 340 -7.72 15.20 28.07
C THR A 340 -6.75 14.56 29.07
N PHE A 341 -6.03 15.40 29.83
CA PHE A 341 -5.18 14.93 30.93
C PHE A 341 -5.97 14.82 32.26
N PRO A 342 -5.69 13.81 33.12
CA PRO A 342 -4.60 12.84 33.00
C PRO A 342 -4.81 11.84 31.83
N TYR A 343 -3.72 11.61 31.09
CA TYR A 343 -3.67 10.72 29.94
C TYR A 343 -2.87 9.45 30.29
N THR A 344 -3.44 8.29 30.03
CA THR A 344 -2.76 6.99 30.21
C THR A 344 -2.44 6.39 28.85
N VAL A 345 -1.18 6.09 28.61
CA VAL A 345 -0.75 5.36 27.41
C VAL A 345 -1.26 3.93 27.49
N GLU A 346 -2.16 3.58 26.58
CA GLU A 346 -2.68 2.22 26.46
C GLU A 346 -1.67 1.34 25.73
N THR A 347 -1.04 0.42 26.46
CA THR A 347 -0.27 -0.66 25.83
C THR A 347 -1.24 -1.76 25.42
N LYS A 348 -1.74 -1.75 24.21
CA LYS A 348 -2.43 -2.91 23.65
C LYS A 348 -1.40 -4.01 23.40
N LYS A 349 -1.56 -5.14 24.07
CA LYS A 349 -0.90 -6.38 23.66
C LYS A 349 -1.50 -6.78 22.33
N GLY A 350 -0.69 -6.83 21.30
CA GLY A 350 -1.08 -7.38 20.01
C GLY A 350 -1.78 -8.74 20.17
N PRO A 351 -2.57 -9.18 19.21
CA PRO A 351 -3.35 -10.42 19.30
C PRO A 351 -2.39 -11.61 19.46
N ARG A 352 -2.15 -12.01 20.70
CA ARG A 352 -1.64 -13.35 20.99
C ARG A 352 -2.77 -14.31 20.69
N GLY A 353 -2.64 -15.08 19.64
CA GLY A 353 -3.50 -16.24 19.37
C GLY A 353 -3.56 -17.13 20.60
N GLY A 354 -4.74 -17.19 21.23
CA GLY A 354 -5.00 -17.99 22.41
C GLY A 354 -6.31 -17.54 23.04
N GLY A 355 -7.44 -17.98 22.47
CA GLY A 355 -8.77 -17.73 23.02
C GLY A 355 -8.88 -18.21 24.47
N GLU A 356 -9.06 -17.31 25.41
CA GLU A 356 -9.69 -17.60 26.69
C GLU A 356 -11.20 -17.78 26.43
N ARG A 357 -11.65 -19.02 26.60
CA ARG A 357 -13.08 -19.35 26.62
C ARG A 357 -13.74 -18.68 27.83
N PRO A 358 -14.93 -18.09 27.68
CA PRO A 358 -15.71 -17.62 28.82
C PRO A 358 -16.08 -18.79 29.73
N ASP A 359 -15.88 -18.62 31.02
CA ASP A 359 -16.28 -19.53 32.08
C ASP A 359 -17.82 -19.75 32.07
N GLY A 360 -18.25 -20.89 31.59
CA GLY A 360 -19.64 -21.35 31.57
C GLY A 360 -19.74 -22.75 32.17
N GLN A 361 -20.15 -22.81 33.43
CA GLN A 361 -20.83 -23.89 34.13
C GLN A 361 -20.38 -25.36 33.88
N LYS A 362 -19.72 -25.93 34.91
CA LYS A 362 -19.60 -27.38 35.09
C LYS A 362 -20.95 -27.98 35.49
N PRO A 363 -21.32 -29.14 34.99
CA PRO A 363 -22.25 -30.05 35.66
C PRO A 363 -21.47 -30.98 36.63
N ASP A 364 -22.01 -31.17 37.83
CA ASP A 364 -21.54 -32.06 38.86
C ASP A 364 -21.58 -33.53 38.48
N GLY A 365 -20.60 -34.33 38.93
CA GLY A 365 -20.77 -35.77 39.05
C GLY A 365 -19.50 -36.63 38.96
N ALA A 366 -18.80 -36.85 40.11
CA ALA A 366 -18.13 -38.04 40.62
C ALA A 366 -16.88 -38.65 39.90
N PRO A 367 -16.05 -39.48 40.61
CA PRO A 367 -15.58 -39.41 41.98
C PRO A 367 -14.03 -39.41 42.16
N GLN A 368 -13.58 -39.16 43.37
CA GLN A 368 -12.21 -39.09 43.90
C GLN A 368 -11.37 -40.36 43.71
N GLY A 369 -10.08 -40.16 43.50
CA GLY A 369 -9.05 -41.16 43.70
C GLY A 369 -7.76 -40.48 44.14
N GLU A 370 -7.48 -40.62 45.45
CA GLU A 370 -6.23 -40.18 46.09
C GLU A 370 -5.00 -40.92 45.55
N ASN A 371 -3.85 -40.28 45.37
CA ASN A 371 -2.65 -40.73 46.11
C ASN A 371 -1.50 -39.70 46.09
N SER A 372 -0.96 -39.58 47.25
CA SER A 372 0.18 -38.91 47.84
C SER A 372 1.55 -39.25 47.23
N GLY A 373 2.50 -38.28 47.29
CA GLY A 373 3.93 -38.57 47.23
C GLY A 373 4.87 -37.38 46.99
N GLN A 374 5.19 -36.66 48.05
CA GLN A 374 6.48 -36.07 48.50
C GLN A 374 7.57 -35.67 47.50
N LYS A 375 8.00 -34.39 47.67
CA LYS A 375 9.35 -33.85 47.39
C LYS A 375 10.43 -34.56 48.24
N PRO A 376 11.73 -34.50 47.85
CA PRO A 376 12.59 -33.55 48.57
C PRO A 376 13.65 -32.81 47.75
N ASP A 377 14.16 -31.77 48.42
CA ASP A 377 15.19 -30.78 48.15
C ASP A 377 16.60 -31.34 47.88
N GLY A 378 17.45 -30.52 47.26
CA GLY A 378 18.90 -30.61 47.42
C GLY A 378 19.72 -30.02 46.25
N ALA A 379 20.19 -28.79 46.41
CA ALA A 379 21.39 -28.28 45.71
C ALA A 379 22.65 -28.82 46.40
N PRO A 380 23.84 -28.83 45.81
CA PRO A 380 24.72 -27.65 45.84
C PRO A 380 25.61 -27.37 44.60
N GLN A 381 26.22 -26.22 44.69
CA GLN A 381 27.24 -25.53 43.89
C GLN A 381 28.56 -26.29 43.66
N ASP A 382 29.29 -25.69 42.69
CA ASP A 382 30.74 -25.49 42.57
C ASP A 382 31.56 -26.30 41.53
N GLY A 383 32.27 -25.55 40.72
CA GLY A 383 33.67 -25.77 40.56
C GLY A 383 34.27 -25.97 39.15
N ASN A 384 34.79 -24.89 38.60
CA ASN A 384 36.07 -24.76 37.87
C ASN A 384 36.70 -25.95 37.05
N GLY A 385 37.20 -25.59 35.88
CA GLY A 385 38.48 -26.09 35.41
C GLY A 385 38.58 -26.39 33.90
N MET A 386 39.21 -25.47 33.16
CA MET A 386 39.97 -25.79 31.93
C MET A 386 41.17 -26.71 32.26
N PRO A 387 41.77 -27.50 31.35
CA PRO A 387 42.72 -26.95 30.40
C PRO A 387 42.87 -27.67 29.03
N ASP A 388 43.47 -26.89 28.14
CA ASP A 388 44.29 -27.15 26.95
C ASP A 388 44.73 -28.59 26.57
N ASP A 389 44.83 -28.81 25.27
CA ASP A 389 46.02 -29.09 24.45
C ASP A 389 45.93 -30.23 23.43
N MET A 390 46.61 -29.98 22.30
CA MET A 390 47.29 -30.83 21.32
C MET A 390 46.49 -31.38 20.12
N GLN A 391 46.64 -30.71 18.98
CA GLN A 391 47.62 -30.93 17.88
C GLN A 391 47.79 -32.39 17.40
N LYS A 392 47.58 -32.58 16.10
CA LYS A 392 48.46 -32.99 15.01
C LYS A 392 47.90 -33.97 13.98
N ASP A 393 48.05 -33.55 12.75
CA ASP A 393 48.64 -34.23 11.57
C ASP A 393 47.98 -35.46 10.91
N GLY A 394 47.86 -35.33 9.59
CA GLY A 394 47.84 -36.46 8.70
C GLY A 394 47.37 -36.22 7.26
N GLN A 395 48.25 -35.70 6.45
CA GLN A 395 48.26 -35.62 4.99
C GLN A 395 48.24 -37.03 4.33
N LYS A 396 47.55 -37.13 3.15
CA LYS A 396 48.06 -37.74 1.88
C LYS A 396 46.95 -37.98 0.86
N ASP A 397 47.01 -37.31 -0.26
CA ASP A 397 47.49 -37.67 -1.62
C ASP A 397 46.83 -38.86 -2.32
N GLY A 398 46.46 -38.59 -3.59
CA GLY A 398 46.29 -39.54 -4.67
C GLY A 398 45.15 -39.22 -5.64
N ARG A 399 45.22 -38.45 -6.60
CA ARG A 399 45.70 -38.37 -8.00
C ARG A 399 45.31 -39.55 -8.91
N LEU A 400 44.85 -39.13 -10.12
CA LEU A 400 44.85 -39.69 -11.48
C LEU A 400 43.54 -40.31 -11.97
N ASP A 401 43.05 -39.88 -13.04
CA ASP A 401 43.18 -39.81 -14.51
C ASP A 401 41.84 -40.28 -15.09
N GLY A 402 41.22 -39.64 -15.95
CA GLY A 402 41.52 -39.26 -17.34
C GLY A 402 40.84 -40.21 -18.32
N LYS A 403 39.90 -39.71 -19.13
CA LYS A 403 39.93 -39.88 -20.59
C LYS A 403 38.63 -39.40 -21.28
N GLN A 404 38.89 -38.62 -22.28
CA GLN A 404 38.05 -38.22 -23.41
C GLN A 404 37.55 -39.36 -24.29
N ALA A 405 36.45 -39.12 -25.01
CA ALA A 405 36.24 -39.29 -26.46
C ALA A 405 34.80 -38.87 -26.78
N GLN A 406 34.54 -37.83 -27.51
CA GLN A 406 34.54 -37.57 -28.94
C GLN A 406 33.57 -38.41 -29.79
N GLY A 407 32.69 -37.66 -30.47
CA GLY A 407 32.30 -37.90 -31.86
C GLY A 407 30.83 -38.33 -32.00
N THR A 408 29.99 -37.86 -32.80
CA THR A 408 29.86 -37.09 -34.03
C THR A 408 28.39 -37.12 -34.47
N SER A 409 27.90 -35.96 -34.91
CA SER A 409 26.94 -35.65 -36.00
C SER A 409 26.03 -36.77 -36.55
N ASP A 410 24.74 -36.49 -36.77
CA ASP A 410 24.15 -36.03 -38.02
C ASP A 410 22.61 -36.05 -38.02
N GLU A 411 22.08 -34.94 -38.47
CA GLU A 411 20.97 -34.66 -39.39
C GLU A 411 19.67 -35.48 -39.46
N ASN A 412 18.59 -34.69 -39.38
CA ASN A 412 17.47 -34.59 -40.33
C ASN A 412 16.15 -35.35 -40.14
N LYS A 413 15.13 -34.52 -40.18
CA LYS A 413 13.82 -34.60 -40.83
C LYS A 413 12.56 -34.87 -40.04
N ALA A 414 11.78 -33.76 -40.00
CA ALA A 414 10.36 -33.63 -40.31
C ALA A 414 9.39 -34.80 -40.12
N GLY A 415 8.27 -34.50 -39.48
CA GLY A 415 7.04 -35.27 -39.61
C GLY A 415 6.03 -34.97 -38.50
N ASP A 416 5.04 -34.21 -38.87
CA ASP A 416 3.69 -34.01 -38.41
C ASP A 416 3.08 -35.24 -37.70
N ASP A 417 2.42 -35.11 -36.60
CA ASP A 417 0.99 -35.42 -36.43
C ASP A 417 0.54 -35.42 -34.95
N THR A 418 -0.63 -34.86 -34.75
CA THR A 418 -1.54 -34.86 -33.64
C THR A 418 -1.57 -36.14 -32.78
N THR A 419 -1.64 -36.02 -31.44
CA THR A 419 -2.76 -36.54 -30.65
C THR A 419 -2.53 -36.38 -29.14
N LYS A 420 -3.58 -35.96 -28.47
CA LYS A 420 -3.80 -35.98 -27.01
C LYS A 420 -3.43 -37.31 -26.40
N ILE A 421 -2.77 -37.32 -25.24
CA ILE A 421 -3.09 -38.23 -24.12
C ILE A 421 -2.60 -37.62 -22.81
N ARG A 422 -3.54 -37.51 -21.88
CA ARG A 422 -3.54 -37.40 -20.45
C ARG A 422 -2.71 -38.50 -19.81
N THR A 423 -1.85 -38.23 -18.84
CA THR A 423 -1.70 -39.08 -17.65
C THR A 423 -1.04 -38.35 -16.50
N GLU A 424 -1.72 -38.48 -15.38
CA GLU A 424 -1.25 -38.31 -14.01
C GLU A 424 0.01 -39.12 -13.67
N LYS A 425 0.69 -38.58 -12.66
CA LYS A 425 1.33 -39.26 -11.53
C LYS A 425 2.83 -39.14 -11.32
N ASN A 426 3.04 -38.64 -10.15
CA ASN A 426 3.90 -39.05 -9.01
C ASN A 426 5.10 -38.16 -8.78
N ARG A 427 4.96 -37.31 -7.87
CA ARG A 427 5.22 -37.20 -6.44
C ARG A 427 6.15 -38.28 -5.84
N LYS A 428 7.31 -37.86 -5.37
CA LYS A 428 7.91 -38.04 -4.06
C LYS A 428 9.37 -37.62 -4.04
N ALA A 429 9.64 -36.77 -3.12
CA ALA A 429 10.50 -36.65 -1.95
C ALA A 429 11.86 -36.06 -2.31
N SER A 430 12.39 -35.18 -1.53
CA SER A 430 12.79 -35.33 -0.15
C SER A 430 13.08 -33.99 0.49
N GLU A 431 12.57 -33.81 1.70
CA GLU A 431 12.94 -32.75 2.64
C GLU A 431 14.43 -32.88 3.00
N GLU A 432 15.17 -31.77 2.90
CA GLU A 432 16.33 -31.52 3.76
C GLU A 432 16.19 -30.08 4.32
N LYS A 433 16.08 -30.05 5.65
CA LYS A 433 16.03 -28.81 6.43
C LYS A 433 17.40 -28.17 6.49
N ALA A 434 17.50 -26.89 6.11
CA ALA A 434 18.55 -25.99 6.55
C ALA A 434 18.11 -25.24 7.82
N PRO A 435 19.04 -24.83 8.71
CA PRO A 435 18.68 -24.33 10.05
C PRO A 435 18.19 -22.89 10.00
N ALA A 436 17.10 -22.65 10.73
CA ALA A 436 16.48 -21.35 10.93
C ALA A 436 17.41 -20.39 11.66
N ASP A 437 17.66 -19.26 11.09
CA ASP A 437 18.19 -18.08 11.79
C ASP A 437 17.02 -17.33 12.44
N LYS A 438 17.20 -17.00 13.72
CA LYS A 438 16.17 -16.38 14.51
C LYS A 438 16.51 -14.90 14.61
N ASN A 439 15.88 -14.07 13.82
CA ASN A 439 15.59 -12.67 14.09
C ASN A 439 14.88 -12.05 12.89
N ALA A 440 13.57 -12.24 12.82
CA ALA A 440 12.67 -11.39 12.07
C ALA A 440 11.32 -11.45 12.81
N ASP A 441 11.08 -10.50 13.66
CA ASP A 441 9.74 -10.25 14.19
C ASP A 441 9.00 -9.39 13.18
N GLY A 442 8.00 -9.95 12.55
CA GLY A 442 7.13 -9.22 11.62
C GLY A 442 6.26 -10.08 10.72
N ASP A 443 6.32 -11.41 10.83
CA ASP A 443 5.44 -12.27 10.06
C ASP A 443 4.16 -12.61 10.83
N ALA A 444 3.03 -12.10 10.33
CA ALA A 444 1.72 -12.66 10.62
C ALA A 444 1.67 -14.09 10.07
N ALA A 445 1.84 -15.07 10.95
CA ALA A 445 1.72 -16.48 10.64
C ALA A 445 0.34 -16.75 10.03
N SER A 446 0.31 -17.24 8.80
CA SER A 446 -0.87 -17.79 8.16
C SER A 446 -1.41 -18.97 8.98
N ASP A 447 -2.44 -18.73 9.77
CA ASP A 447 -3.29 -19.76 10.33
C ASP A 447 -4.25 -20.20 9.21
N LYS A 448 -4.18 -21.47 8.82
CA LYS A 448 -5.11 -22.09 7.86
C LYS A 448 -6.44 -22.33 8.56
N GLY A 449 -7.17 -21.26 8.79
CA GLY A 449 -8.58 -21.26 9.14
C GLY A 449 -9.36 -20.62 7.99
N ASN A 450 -10.37 -21.30 7.49
CA ASN A 450 -11.30 -20.81 6.48
C ASN A 450 -11.94 -19.48 6.92
N GLY A 451 -11.35 -18.36 6.54
CA GLY A 451 -11.85 -17.02 6.75
C GLY A 451 -10.80 -16.04 6.22
N ALA A 452 -11.24 -15.06 5.42
CA ALA A 452 -10.39 -13.94 5.04
C ALA A 452 -9.73 -13.35 6.30
N PRO A 453 -8.46 -12.90 6.24
CA PRO A 453 -7.82 -12.26 7.38
C PRO A 453 -8.69 -11.09 7.84
N ASP A 454 -8.89 -10.99 9.15
CA ASP A 454 -9.70 -9.94 9.76
C ASP A 454 -9.06 -8.57 9.44
N PHE A 455 -9.63 -7.89 8.44
CA PHE A 455 -9.18 -6.57 8.00
C PHE A 455 -9.09 -5.58 9.17
N TYR A 456 -9.95 -5.75 10.16
CA TYR A 456 -10.06 -4.88 11.33
C TYR A 456 -9.19 -5.32 12.51
N ALA A 457 -8.48 -6.45 12.44
CA ALA A 457 -7.51 -6.83 13.47
C ALA A 457 -6.36 -5.81 13.60
N MET A 458 -6.14 -4.99 12.57
CA MET A 458 -5.20 -3.87 12.54
C MET A 458 -5.84 -2.54 13.00
N ASP A 459 -7.13 -2.51 13.31
CA ASP A 459 -7.82 -1.37 13.91
C ASP A 459 -7.53 -1.34 15.42
N GLY A 460 -6.30 -1.12 15.75
CA GLY A 460 -5.81 -1.12 17.10
C GLY A 460 -4.90 0.06 17.37
N VAL A 461 -5.38 0.95 18.22
CA VAL A 461 -4.57 2.03 18.78
C VAL A 461 -3.35 1.45 19.47
N ASP A 462 -2.23 1.29 18.79
CA ASP A 462 -0.93 1.14 19.43
C ASP A 462 -0.31 2.52 19.57
N ARG A 463 -0.78 3.27 20.59
CA ARG A 463 -0.29 4.61 20.89
C ARG A 463 1.06 4.56 21.61
N ASN A 464 1.94 3.70 21.16
CA ASN A 464 3.25 3.56 21.76
C ASN A 464 4.33 4.04 20.78
N LEU A 465 4.91 5.22 21.05
CA LEU A 465 6.10 5.74 20.36
C LEU A 465 7.36 4.90 20.64
N SER A 466 7.22 3.58 20.80
CA SER A 466 8.29 2.72 21.32
C SER A 466 9.28 2.19 20.29
N THR A 467 9.16 2.58 19.02
CA THR A 467 10.11 2.14 17.98
C THR A 467 11.42 2.93 17.98
N GLY A 468 11.42 4.14 18.56
CA GLY A 468 12.61 4.98 18.73
C GLY A 468 13.29 4.84 20.09
N GLY A 469 14.04 5.87 20.51
CA GLY A 469 14.69 5.95 21.83
C GLY A 469 13.71 6.20 22.96
N VAL A 470 12.57 6.88 22.70
CA VAL A 470 11.58 7.25 23.69
C VAL A 470 10.61 6.10 23.92
N THR A 471 10.43 5.69 25.18
CA THR A 471 9.41 4.74 25.59
C THR A 471 8.40 5.44 26.50
N LEU A 472 7.18 5.62 26.03
CA LEU A 472 6.10 6.19 26.80
C LEU A 472 5.32 5.07 27.52
N SER A 473 5.02 5.26 28.79
CA SER A 473 4.26 4.28 29.57
C SER A 473 3.60 4.92 30.78
N GLY A 474 2.47 4.34 31.24
CA GLY A 474 1.77 4.79 32.43
C GLY A 474 0.91 6.03 32.22
N THR A 475 0.66 6.79 33.27
CA THR A 475 -0.25 7.94 33.29
C THR A 475 0.53 9.24 33.43
N TYR A 476 0.22 10.20 32.59
CA TYR A 476 0.72 11.58 32.61
C TYR A 476 -0.39 12.49 33.14
N GLU A 477 -0.12 13.20 34.24
CA GLU A 477 -1.12 14.05 34.90
C GLU A 477 -1.40 15.34 34.10
N THR A 478 -0.39 15.84 33.37
CA THR A 478 -0.47 17.07 32.58
C THR A 478 0.21 16.90 31.21
N ALA A 479 -0.10 17.80 30.26
CA ALA A 479 0.62 17.87 29.00
C ALA A 479 2.13 18.09 29.19
N GLN A 480 2.54 18.86 30.22
CA GLN A 480 3.95 19.06 30.52
C GLN A 480 4.64 17.75 30.93
N ASP A 481 4.00 16.90 31.78
CA ASP A 481 4.58 15.61 32.16
C ASP A 481 4.77 14.69 30.94
N TYR A 482 3.86 14.74 29.98
CA TYR A 482 3.98 14.01 28.72
C TYR A 482 5.15 14.51 27.87
N ILE A 483 5.29 15.84 27.72
CA ILE A 483 6.40 16.46 26.99
C ILE A 483 7.75 16.21 27.72
N ASP A 484 7.78 16.24 29.03
CA ASP A 484 8.99 15.91 29.82
C ASP A 484 9.42 14.46 29.57
N ALA A 485 8.47 13.54 29.41
CA ALA A 485 8.77 12.17 29.04
C ALA A 485 9.27 12.02 27.59
N LEU A 486 8.75 12.79 26.66
CA LEU A 486 9.31 12.85 25.27
C LEU A 486 10.77 13.36 25.28
N ASN A 487 11.09 14.24 26.19
CA ASN A 487 12.42 14.87 26.33
C ASN A 487 13.35 14.11 27.30
N ALA A 488 13.01 12.89 27.72
CA ALA A 488 13.77 12.17 28.77
C ALA A 488 15.25 11.95 28.40
N ASP A 489 15.54 11.68 27.13
CA ASP A 489 16.91 11.43 26.63
C ASP A 489 17.56 12.67 25.97
N GLY A 490 16.87 13.81 25.96
CA GLY A 490 17.34 15.07 25.38
C GLY A 490 16.18 15.97 24.99
N THR A 491 16.36 17.28 25.08
CA THR A 491 15.31 18.24 24.73
C THR A 491 15.21 18.37 23.22
N TRP A 492 14.16 17.80 22.65
CA TRP A 492 13.84 17.93 21.22
C TRP A 492 12.44 18.51 20.97
N VAL A 493 11.57 18.52 21.99
CA VAL A 493 10.28 19.19 21.97
C VAL A 493 10.32 20.44 22.84
N ASN A 494 9.96 21.59 22.29
CA ASN A 494 9.75 22.84 23.01
C ASN A 494 8.25 23.06 23.19
N TYR A 495 7.77 23.14 24.43
CA TYR A 495 6.36 23.25 24.76
C TYR A 495 6.03 24.60 25.41
N ASP A 496 5.01 25.27 24.88
CA ASP A 496 4.43 26.46 25.47
C ASP A 496 3.09 26.11 26.18
N SER A 497 3.16 26.02 27.49
CA SER A 497 2.00 25.69 28.33
C SER A 497 0.92 26.79 28.34
N ALA A 498 1.22 28.02 27.92
CA ALA A 498 0.25 29.11 27.85
C ALA A 498 -0.68 28.97 26.64
N THR A 499 -0.18 28.42 25.56
CA THR A 499 -0.92 28.18 24.31
C THR A 499 -1.28 26.71 24.08
N ASN A 500 -0.77 25.80 24.91
CA ASN A 500 -0.85 24.33 24.72
C ASN A 500 -0.32 23.88 23.36
N THR A 501 0.81 24.46 22.93
CA THR A 501 1.44 24.16 21.64
C THR A 501 2.89 23.73 21.81
N ALA A 502 3.34 22.87 20.87
CA ALA A 502 4.69 22.35 20.83
C ALA A 502 5.34 22.57 19.46
N THR A 503 6.66 22.74 19.47
CA THR A 503 7.52 22.72 18.27
C THR A 503 8.64 21.72 18.49
N ILE A 504 9.20 21.17 17.41
CA ILE A 504 10.37 20.28 17.48
C ILE A 504 11.65 21.03 17.07
N THR A 505 12.80 20.56 17.53
CA THR A 505 14.11 21.13 17.17
C THR A 505 14.43 20.84 15.71
N SER A 506 14.35 19.57 15.30
CA SER A 506 14.63 19.11 13.93
C SER A 506 13.89 17.81 13.60
N ILE A 507 13.81 17.48 12.31
CA ILE A 507 13.32 16.16 11.85
C ILE A 507 14.27 15.05 12.32
N ALA A 508 15.57 15.30 12.30
CA ALA A 508 16.57 14.32 12.77
C ALA A 508 16.38 13.98 14.25
N ASP A 509 16.14 14.98 15.11
CA ASP A 509 15.87 14.73 16.55
C ASP A 509 14.58 13.96 16.76
N PHE A 510 13.51 14.32 16.04
CA PHE A 510 12.26 13.56 16.05
C PHE A 510 12.48 12.11 15.60
N THR A 511 13.19 11.90 14.49
CA THR A 511 13.47 10.56 13.95
C THR A 511 14.30 9.74 14.96
N ASN A 512 15.34 10.30 15.53
CA ASN A 512 16.14 9.61 16.54
C ASN A 512 15.37 9.29 17.83
N ALA A 513 14.42 10.15 18.23
CA ALA A 513 13.61 9.94 19.43
C ALA A 513 12.46 8.92 19.18
N CYS A 514 11.78 8.98 18.05
CA CYS A 514 10.50 8.29 17.84
C CYS A 514 10.53 7.20 16.77
N LYS A 515 11.56 7.13 15.93
CA LYS A 515 11.65 6.20 14.80
C LYS A 515 13.01 5.50 14.77
N ARG A 516 13.11 4.39 14.05
CA ARG A 516 14.38 3.74 13.71
C ARG A 516 14.25 3.01 12.39
N ALA A 517 15.34 2.94 11.64
CA ALA A 517 15.43 2.04 10.51
C ALA A 517 15.27 0.59 10.99
N SER A 518 14.21 -0.08 10.53
CA SER A 518 13.90 -1.48 10.83
C SER A 518 14.29 -2.41 9.70
N LYS A 519 14.46 -1.87 8.49
CA LYS A 519 14.85 -2.60 7.27
C LYS A 519 16.33 -2.35 6.95
N GLY A 520 16.95 -3.23 6.15
CA GLY A 520 18.32 -3.12 5.67
C GLY A 520 18.54 -1.97 4.67
N ILE A 521 19.72 -1.89 4.08
CA ILE A 521 19.98 -1.08 2.88
C ILE A 521 19.20 -1.72 1.73
N GLY A 522 18.51 -0.89 0.93
CA GLY A 522 17.48 -1.38 0.03
C GLY A 522 16.27 -1.83 0.84
N ALA A 523 15.59 -0.87 1.49
CA ALA A 523 14.49 -1.14 2.41
C ALA A 523 13.30 -1.83 1.73
N PHE A 524 13.18 -1.65 0.41
CA PHE A 524 12.16 -2.22 -0.46
C PHE A 524 12.77 -3.07 -1.58
N ASP A 525 13.87 -2.62 -2.20
CA ASP A 525 14.67 -3.43 -3.13
C ASP A 525 15.90 -3.99 -2.41
N ALA A 526 15.69 -5.02 -1.58
CA ALA A 526 16.77 -5.59 -0.80
C ALA A 526 17.88 -6.17 -1.68
N LEU A 527 19.15 -5.97 -1.26
CA LEU A 527 20.32 -6.46 -1.99
C LEU A 527 20.32 -8.01 -2.18
N ASP A 528 19.60 -8.73 -1.33
CA ASP A 528 19.40 -10.19 -1.39
C ASP A 528 18.01 -10.60 -1.93
N GLU A 529 17.27 -9.65 -2.49
CA GLU A 529 15.92 -9.81 -3.04
C GLU A 529 14.90 -10.38 -2.03
N SER A 530 15.07 -10.14 -0.74
CA SER A 530 14.26 -10.77 0.32
C SER A 530 12.97 -10.01 0.67
N GLN A 531 12.78 -8.78 0.16
CA GLN A 531 11.60 -7.98 0.46
C GLN A 531 10.39 -8.41 -0.38
N ALA A 532 9.20 -8.11 0.14
CA ALA A 532 7.93 -8.37 -0.55
C ALA A 532 7.86 -7.66 -1.91
N GLU A 533 8.45 -6.49 -2.00
CA GLU A 533 8.52 -5.66 -3.20
C GLU A 533 9.39 -6.29 -4.29
N ASN A 534 10.47 -7.00 -3.94
CA ASN A 534 11.23 -7.80 -4.91
C ASN A 534 10.35 -8.88 -5.57
N THR A 535 9.47 -9.54 -4.80
CA THR A 535 8.49 -10.48 -5.34
C THR A 535 7.44 -9.75 -6.19
N LEU A 536 6.96 -8.58 -5.73
CA LEU A 536 5.99 -7.76 -6.46
C LEU A 536 6.48 -7.38 -7.86
N PHE A 537 7.77 -7.05 -7.99
CA PHE A 537 8.38 -6.74 -9.29
C PHE A 537 8.98 -7.97 -9.99
N GLY A 538 8.81 -9.16 -9.44
CA GLY A 538 9.05 -10.43 -10.11
C GLY A 538 8.15 -10.64 -11.34
N TYR A 539 8.23 -11.81 -11.95
CA TYR A 539 7.61 -12.08 -13.25
C TYR A 539 6.41 -13.05 -13.18
N GLY A 540 5.87 -13.28 -11.98
CA GLY A 540 4.69 -14.12 -11.77
C GLY A 540 4.97 -15.62 -11.86
N ASP A 541 6.22 -16.03 -11.82
CA ASP A 541 6.68 -17.44 -11.88
C ASP A 541 7.38 -17.90 -10.58
N GLY A 542 7.23 -17.11 -9.52
CA GLY A 542 7.87 -17.30 -8.22
C GLY A 542 9.30 -16.76 -8.16
N THR A 543 9.76 -16.04 -9.19
CA THR A 543 11.04 -15.31 -9.16
C THR A 543 10.86 -13.94 -8.53
N THR A 544 11.95 -13.46 -7.93
CA THR A 544 12.10 -12.08 -7.45
C THR A 544 12.84 -11.24 -8.49
N SER A 545 12.85 -9.93 -8.33
CA SER A 545 13.62 -9.02 -9.20
C SER A 545 14.01 -7.76 -8.44
N HIS A 546 15.18 -7.23 -8.78
CA HIS A 546 15.49 -5.85 -8.46
C HIS A 546 14.67 -4.89 -9.34
N PHE A 547 14.37 -3.71 -8.79
CA PHE A 547 13.51 -2.74 -9.48
C PHE A 547 13.92 -1.28 -9.29
N ASP A 548 14.80 -0.98 -8.33
CA ASP A 548 15.27 0.36 -8.04
C ASP A 548 16.38 0.77 -9.03
N ALA A 549 16.05 1.72 -9.91
CA ALA A 549 16.96 2.20 -10.94
C ALA A 549 18.11 3.05 -10.37
N ILE A 550 17.91 3.73 -9.24
CA ILE A 550 18.94 4.52 -8.58
C ILE A 550 19.95 3.59 -7.90
N LEU A 551 19.45 2.60 -7.18
CA LEU A 551 20.29 1.58 -6.55
C LEU A 551 21.09 0.81 -7.61
N ALA A 552 20.48 0.50 -8.75
CA ALA A 552 21.14 -0.10 -9.90
C ALA A 552 22.30 0.77 -10.43
N ASP A 553 22.13 2.10 -10.52
CA ASP A 553 23.20 3.02 -10.94
C ASP A 553 24.31 3.14 -9.89
N LEU A 554 23.96 3.20 -8.60
CA LEU A 554 24.92 3.25 -7.51
C LEU A 554 25.74 1.97 -7.40
N LEU A 555 25.17 0.82 -7.75
CA LEU A 555 25.81 -0.51 -7.68
C LEU A 555 26.40 -1.01 -9.00
N LYS A 556 26.28 -0.27 -10.10
CA LYS A 556 26.67 -0.71 -11.45
C LYS A 556 28.09 -1.28 -11.57
N ASP A 557 29.03 -0.77 -10.76
CA ASP A 557 30.44 -1.20 -10.74
C ASP A 557 30.74 -2.16 -9.56
N ASP A 558 29.73 -2.55 -8.76
CA ASP A 558 29.87 -3.50 -7.67
C ASP A 558 29.99 -4.94 -8.21
N GLU A 559 31.03 -5.68 -7.77
CA GLU A 559 31.32 -7.02 -8.27
C GLU A 559 30.29 -8.06 -7.79
N THR A 560 29.54 -7.76 -6.73
CA THR A 560 28.59 -8.70 -6.11
C THR A 560 27.17 -8.51 -6.63
N TYR A 561 26.71 -7.27 -6.69
CA TYR A 561 25.30 -6.92 -6.93
C TYR A 561 25.06 -6.31 -8.31
N GLY A 562 26.01 -5.57 -8.88
CA GLY A 562 25.78 -4.77 -10.08
C GLY A 562 25.23 -5.54 -11.28
N ALA A 563 25.68 -6.79 -11.48
CA ALA A 563 25.20 -7.59 -12.59
C ALA A 563 23.71 -7.99 -12.46
N ALA A 564 23.25 -8.29 -11.24
CA ALA A 564 21.85 -8.68 -10.98
C ALA A 564 20.89 -7.50 -11.20
N PHE A 565 21.24 -6.32 -10.70
CA PHE A 565 20.45 -5.10 -10.93
C PHE A 565 20.36 -4.73 -12.41
N ILE A 566 21.48 -4.78 -13.16
CA ILE A 566 21.48 -4.50 -14.60
C ILE A 566 20.60 -5.50 -15.37
N GLU A 567 20.72 -6.81 -15.07
CA GLU A 567 19.88 -7.83 -15.71
C GLU A 567 18.39 -7.60 -15.43
N ALA A 568 18.04 -7.25 -14.19
CA ALA A 568 16.65 -6.96 -13.80
C ALA A 568 16.07 -5.75 -14.55
N MET A 569 16.85 -4.67 -14.74
CA MET A 569 16.40 -3.48 -15.48
C MET A 569 16.15 -3.74 -16.97
N GLU A 570 16.82 -4.72 -17.58
CA GLU A 570 16.69 -5.04 -19.01
C GLU A 570 15.60 -6.08 -19.31
N LYS A 571 15.17 -6.85 -18.31
CA LYS A 571 14.19 -7.93 -18.47
C LYS A 571 12.77 -7.38 -18.59
N THR A 572 11.94 -8.01 -19.42
CA THR A 572 10.54 -7.64 -19.63
C THR A 572 9.59 -8.74 -19.20
N ASP A 573 8.37 -8.35 -18.81
CA ASP A 573 7.27 -9.26 -18.51
C ASP A 573 6.60 -9.85 -19.77
N SER A 574 5.48 -10.57 -19.58
CA SER A 574 4.73 -11.21 -20.68
C SER A 574 4.04 -10.21 -21.62
N GLN A 575 3.87 -8.95 -21.21
CA GLN A 575 3.32 -7.86 -22.01
C GLN A 575 4.42 -7.04 -22.69
N GLY A 576 5.68 -7.31 -22.41
CA GLY A 576 6.85 -6.63 -22.95
C GLY A 576 7.30 -5.41 -22.16
N ASN A 577 6.74 -5.18 -20.96
CA ASN A 577 7.10 -4.07 -20.10
C ASN A 577 8.31 -4.40 -19.23
N THR A 578 9.25 -3.47 -19.15
CA THR A 578 10.38 -3.50 -18.21
C THR A 578 9.90 -3.34 -16.76
N VAL A 579 10.78 -3.63 -15.82
CA VAL A 579 10.47 -3.39 -14.39
C VAL A 579 10.21 -1.91 -14.12
N THR A 580 10.91 -0.99 -14.79
CA THR A 580 10.67 0.46 -14.65
C THR A 580 9.28 0.86 -15.18
N GLU A 581 8.84 0.34 -16.33
CA GLU A 581 7.49 0.59 -16.86
C GLU A 581 6.41 0.04 -15.91
N ARG A 582 6.62 -1.14 -15.33
CA ARG A 582 5.72 -1.70 -14.31
C ARG A 582 5.74 -0.90 -13.00
N GLY A 583 6.91 -0.39 -12.61
CA GLY A 583 7.07 0.53 -11.49
C GLY A 583 6.29 1.83 -11.68
N ASN A 584 6.33 2.41 -12.86
CA ASN A 584 5.53 3.58 -13.23
C ASN A 584 4.03 3.32 -13.08
N MET A 585 3.54 2.15 -13.55
CA MET A 585 2.13 1.75 -13.37
C MET A 585 1.77 1.58 -11.88
N TYR A 586 2.74 1.29 -11.03
CA TYR A 586 2.57 1.06 -9.59
C TYR A 586 2.92 2.29 -8.72
N ASN A 587 3.11 3.46 -9.35
CA ASN A 587 3.39 4.72 -8.67
C ASN A 587 2.26 5.74 -8.92
N PRO A 588 1.45 6.10 -7.89
CA PRO A 588 0.43 7.13 -8.04
C PRO A 588 0.99 8.48 -8.52
N LEU A 589 2.21 8.86 -8.11
CA LEU A 589 2.83 10.13 -8.48
C LEU A 589 3.16 10.20 -9.98
N TYR A 590 3.36 9.06 -10.63
CA TYR A 590 3.55 8.98 -12.08
C TYR A 590 2.40 9.66 -12.84
N TYR A 591 1.18 9.56 -12.34
CA TYR A 591 -0.02 10.17 -12.95
C TYR A 591 -0.33 11.57 -12.41
N LEU A 592 0.18 11.91 -11.23
CA LEU A 592 -0.15 13.13 -10.48
C LEU A 592 0.86 14.26 -10.66
N SER A 593 2.10 13.99 -11.02
CA SER A 593 3.16 14.98 -11.13
C SER A 593 3.70 15.14 -12.55
N SER A 594 3.86 16.40 -12.98
CA SER A 594 4.48 16.74 -14.27
C SER A 594 5.97 16.38 -14.38
N TYR A 595 6.56 15.86 -13.33
CA TYR A 595 7.89 15.25 -13.34
C TYR A 595 7.91 13.99 -14.20
N TYR A 596 6.82 13.22 -14.20
CA TYR A 596 6.68 11.97 -14.91
C TYR A 596 5.94 12.11 -16.24
N ASP A 597 6.24 11.20 -17.17
CA ASP A 597 5.60 11.17 -18.49
C ASP A 597 4.12 10.75 -18.45
N GLY A 598 3.67 10.13 -17.36
CA GLY A 598 2.29 9.69 -17.13
C GLY A 598 1.34 10.79 -16.65
N TYR A 599 1.84 12.00 -16.40
CA TYR A 599 1.03 13.10 -15.88
C TYR A 599 -0.21 13.37 -16.74
N GLN A 600 -1.38 13.36 -16.08
CA GLN A 600 -2.69 13.56 -16.71
C GLN A 600 -3.08 12.52 -17.80
N LYS A 601 -2.51 11.31 -17.74
CA LYS A 601 -2.88 10.22 -18.66
C LYS A 601 -3.89 9.24 -18.07
N SER A 602 -4.50 9.59 -16.95
CA SER A 602 -5.51 8.78 -16.25
C SER A 602 -6.64 9.65 -15.72
N THR A 603 -7.73 9.02 -15.30
CA THR A 603 -8.79 9.66 -14.54
C THR A 603 -8.45 9.52 -13.06
N VAL A 604 -8.16 10.64 -12.39
CA VAL A 604 -7.82 10.70 -10.96
C VAL A 604 -9.09 10.91 -10.13
N ALA A 605 -9.22 10.18 -9.03
CA ALA A 605 -10.34 10.32 -8.10
C ALA A 605 -10.43 11.74 -7.53
N ASP A 606 -11.67 12.24 -7.36
CA ASP A 606 -11.92 13.58 -6.84
C ASP A 606 -11.60 13.71 -5.35
N TYR A 607 -11.85 12.62 -4.56
CA TYR A 607 -11.79 12.64 -3.10
C TYR A 607 -10.75 11.68 -2.56
N TRP A 608 -9.90 12.19 -1.66
CA TRP A 608 -8.84 11.41 -1.04
C TRP A 608 -8.83 11.59 0.47
N ARG A 609 -8.65 10.48 1.18
CA ARG A 609 -8.37 10.49 2.60
C ARG A 609 -7.13 9.67 2.88
N ILE A 610 -6.11 10.30 3.44
CA ILE A 610 -4.81 9.66 3.74
C ILE A 610 -4.54 9.82 5.22
N ARG A 611 -4.29 8.71 5.89
CA ARG A 611 -3.91 8.64 7.31
C ARG A 611 -2.66 7.81 7.48
N THR A 612 -1.74 8.26 8.32
CA THR A 612 -0.54 7.50 8.67
C THR A 612 -0.18 7.70 10.12
N GLY A 613 0.24 6.64 10.79
CA GLY A 613 0.81 6.75 12.13
C GLY A 613 2.20 7.40 12.04
N ILE A 614 2.43 8.46 12.80
CA ILE A 614 3.67 9.22 12.68
C ILE A 614 4.90 8.46 13.17
N ALA A 615 4.70 7.47 14.05
CA ALA A 615 5.77 6.64 14.62
C ALA A 615 6.11 5.41 13.76
N GLN A 616 5.37 5.15 12.68
CA GLN A 616 5.65 4.01 11.80
C GLN A 616 7.05 4.14 11.16
N SER A 617 7.73 3.00 10.97
CA SER A 617 9.06 2.91 10.34
C SER A 617 9.09 1.97 9.14
N ASP A 618 7.91 1.57 8.63
CA ASP A 618 7.79 0.73 7.44
C ASP A 618 8.08 1.52 6.17
N THR A 619 7.68 2.81 6.15
CA THR A 619 8.01 3.77 5.11
C THR A 619 8.64 5.05 5.70
N SER A 620 9.26 5.84 4.85
CA SER A 620 9.58 7.23 5.16
C SER A 620 8.29 8.04 5.34
N LEU A 621 8.27 9.00 6.26
CA LEU A 621 7.15 9.95 6.39
C LEU A 621 6.92 10.77 5.11
N THR A 622 7.94 10.90 4.27
CA THR A 622 7.87 11.63 3.00
C THR A 622 6.94 10.98 1.99
N THR A 623 6.78 9.67 2.01
CA THR A 623 5.92 8.92 1.08
C THR A 623 4.47 9.43 1.12
N GLU A 624 3.86 9.47 2.30
CA GLU A 624 2.47 9.93 2.45
C GLU A 624 2.34 11.45 2.28
N VAL A 625 3.38 12.20 2.65
CA VAL A 625 3.43 13.66 2.46
C VAL A 625 3.53 14.02 0.98
N ASN A 626 4.37 13.33 0.21
CA ASN A 626 4.50 13.53 -1.22
C ASN A 626 3.19 13.22 -1.95
N LEU A 627 2.57 12.08 -1.63
CA LEU A 627 1.27 11.71 -2.20
C LEU A 627 0.21 12.79 -1.92
N ALA A 628 0.11 13.25 -0.67
CA ALA A 628 -0.84 14.29 -0.30
C ALA A 628 -0.57 15.64 -0.98
N LEU A 629 0.71 16.02 -1.15
CA LEU A 629 1.10 17.24 -1.85
C LEU A 629 0.83 17.14 -3.35
N ALA A 630 1.20 16.01 -3.98
CA ALA A 630 0.98 15.78 -5.40
C ALA A 630 -0.52 15.83 -5.74
N LEU A 631 -1.37 15.20 -4.96
CA LEU A 631 -2.83 15.23 -5.11
C LEU A 631 -3.40 16.66 -4.95
N LYS A 632 -2.97 17.40 -3.92
CA LYS A 632 -3.38 18.80 -3.75
C LYS A 632 -2.92 19.69 -4.91
N ASN A 633 -1.71 19.45 -5.42
CA ASN A 633 -1.17 20.16 -6.57
C ASN A 633 -1.89 19.79 -7.88
N TYR A 634 -2.37 18.56 -7.98
CA TYR A 634 -3.21 18.09 -9.09
C TYR A 634 -4.61 18.74 -9.05
N GLY A 635 -5.13 19.04 -7.88
CA GLY A 635 -6.42 19.69 -7.65
C GLY A 635 -7.49 18.83 -7.00
N ALA A 636 -7.14 17.64 -6.49
CA ALA A 636 -8.05 16.77 -5.77
C ALA A 636 -8.42 17.32 -4.37
N ASP A 637 -9.58 16.91 -3.84
CA ASP A 637 -9.96 17.17 -2.45
C ASP A 637 -9.27 16.16 -1.52
N VAL A 638 -8.31 16.64 -0.72
CA VAL A 638 -7.40 15.78 0.08
C VAL A 638 -7.54 16.07 1.57
N ASP A 639 -8.03 15.08 2.30
CA ASP A 639 -8.04 15.02 3.77
C ASP A 639 -6.84 14.19 4.25
N PHE A 640 -5.73 14.86 4.55
CA PHE A 640 -4.47 14.24 5.01
C PHE A 640 -4.20 14.57 6.47
N ALA A 641 -3.87 13.54 7.26
CA ALA A 641 -3.34 13.73 8.61
C ALA A 641 -2.35 12.63 8.99
N THR A 642 -1.34 13.02 9.77
CA THR A 642 -0.47 12.12 10.50
C THR A 642 -0.96 11.99 11.94
N ILE A 643 -0.99 10.77 12.47
CA ILE A 643 -1.59 10.49 13.77
C ILE A 643 -0.49 10.26 14.81
N TRP A 644 -0.45 11.15 15.80
CA TRP A 644 0.56 11.11 16.85
C TRP A 644 0.41 9.86 17.74
N GLY A 645 1.52 9.20 17.97
CA GLY A 645 1.57 8.01 18.84
C GLY A 645 1.17 6.70 18.13
N GLU A 646 0.69 6.76 16.89
CA GLU A 646 0.32 5.57 16.13
C GLU A 646 1.50 5.07 15.27
N GLY A 647 1.57 3.73 15.13
CA GLY A 647 2.50 3.03 14.25
C GLY A 647 1.92 2.73 12.88
N HIS A 648 2.35 1.61 12.28
CA HIS A 648 1.84 1.12 10.98
C HIS A 648 0.49 0.42 11.17
N THR A 649 -0.57 1.21 11.28
CA THR A 649 -1.95 0.75 11.58
C THR A 649 -2.97 1.56 10.78
N MET A 650 -4.26 1.20 10.90
CA MET A 650 -5.38 2.03 10.42
C MET A 650 -5.57 3.22 11.39
N ALA A 651 -4.56 4.08 11.44
CA ALA A 651 -4.44 5.16 12.40
C ALA A 651 -5.56 6.20 12.26
N GLU A 652 -6.21 6.53 13.38
CA GLU A 652 -7.23 7.58 13.46
C GLU A 652 -6.99 8.44 14.70
N SER A 653 -7.23 9.74 14.61
CA SER A 653 -7.09 10.64 15.76
C SER A 653 -8.18 10.41 16.80
N THR A 654 -9.39 10.10 16.35
CA THR A 654 -10.56 9.81 17.18
C THR A 654 -11.49 8.83 16.47
N GLY A 655 -12.29 8.07 17.24
CA GLY A 655 -13.23 7.10 16.70
C GLY A 655 -12.56 5.81 16.22
N ASP A 656 -13.17 5.15 15.28
CA ASP A 656 -12.69 3.95 14.61
C ASP A 656 -12.63 4.15 13.08
N SER A 657 -11.82 3.33 12.41
CA SER A 657 -11.54 3.43 10.98
C SER A 657 -12.80 3.28 10.12
N VAL A 658 -13.70 2.36 10.47
CA VAL A 658 -14.94 2.07 9.73
C VAL A 658 -15.91 3.25 9.80
N THR A 659 -16.17 3.73 11.02
CA THR A 659 -17.06 4.87 11.24
C THR A 659 -16.54 6.11 10.51
N ASN A 660 -15.24 6.39 10.66
CA ASN A 660 -14.62 7.56 10.04
C ASN A 660 -14.61 7.47 8.51
N PHE A 661 -14.41 6.30 7.94
CA PHE A 661 -14.54 6.07 6.50
C PHE A 661 -15.97 6.34 6.02
N ILE A 662 -16.98 5.76 6.69
CA ILE A 662 -18.39 5.98 6.35
C ILE A 662 -18.76 7.47 6.43
N GLU A 663 -18.31 8.18 7.46
CA GLU A 663 -18.54 9.60 7.62
C GLU A 663 -17.86 10.43 6.53
N TRP A 664 -16.63 10.05 6.14
CA TRP A 664 -15.91 10.69 5.05
C TRP A 664 -16.63 10.51 3.71
N VAL A 665 -17.05 9.28 3.35
CA VAL A 665 -17.85 9.04 2.13
C VAL A 665 -19.13 9.87 2.14
N ASN A 666 -19.84 9.92 3.28
CA ASN A 666 -21.03 10.76 3.43
C ASN A 666 -20.74 12.26 3.26
N LYS A 667 -19.54 12.73 3.60
CA LYS A 667 -19.11 14.12 3.41
C LYS A 667 -18.82 14.41 1.93
N CYS A 668 -18.15 13.50 1.24
CA CYS A 668 -17.83 13.62 -0.20
C CYS A 668 -19.09 13.70 -1.08
N LEU A 669 -20.17 13.02 -0.69
CA LEU A 669 -21.40 12.91 -1.49
C LEU A 669 -22.50 13.95 -1.13
N LYS A 670 -22.24 14.89 -0.25
CA LYS A 670 -23.17 15.99 0.11
C LYS A 670 -22.94 17.22 -0.74
#